data_54000c2f5d34fd70062f3e90d6867a1f
#
_entry.id   54000c2f5d34fd70062f3e90d6867a1f
#
_cell.length_a   1.000
_cell.length_b   1.000
_cell.length_c   1.000
_cell.angle_alpha   90.00
_cell.angle_beta   90.00
_cell.angle_gamma   90.00
#
_symmetry.space_group_name_H-M   'P 1'
#
loop_
_entity.id
_entity.type
_entity.pdbx_description
1 polymer ?
#
loop_
_entity_poly.entity_id
_entity_poly.type
_entity_poly.pdbx_seq_one_letter_code
_entity_poly.pdbx_strand_id
1 'polypeptide(L)'
;MIEKVFGKIIDNPKITLNGILGLTIVLTLFIPKLTIDFSIEHLFSQNDPAVEEYFSFRNDFGREDNVITIIYEPIDHYDINLFKELENIFYDLEELNGVERVISIFTLGDLDTRAWLGDLHGENSDWNRDTVIQKLEYIQSDPAIGSRILSKDLRFGAFILTLSDFANNHQDRSAVLKEIKRLTHETSPSWTYSGVSVLRTEYVGYMVRDNFLFLPPIALILISLLSYVFRNWVFVVLPMLTVLTTVIWLLGIMGLFGLEINIMTYIVPTLLFIIGISDAIHIQARFRENLNKDSYSPREAMLVTINQMSRVIFLTSATTSIGFIALMTTSISIVQEFGMEIALGVMIAWLVSITLVPSGIMLFKSFGRGRENTFSPILLWLSDTIPKRPWVFIIIPLFISFTAIYKIKDLSTDASLMDDLRPENKLFNDLKLTEQYFGGVLPFEVLLELENDQRTVDKTVIDHDILIHLDKLERLLNKELSNSRFFSIMTLLESVKRIRGDESSVSYDKNFIDQVLNLRGDQQIQLINKEKNALRITGLIENKTSSEMDKIYAKIDSLSRSFPPYLSVKCTGTTVVALRTNNYLVQSLVNSLGVALVFISIIMAFMFRNKSILLASLITNLIPIFTVLGLLSWLGVSIRPPTAMTFSVALGIAVDDSLHFLLRYRKELTQCTNRVEAIKATIMSTGSALMITTTILVSGFSVLLLSAFLPTYQFGMLSAGMIGTALLCDLTLLPALCLVLPHKES
;
A
#
# COMPACT_ATOMS: atom_id res chain seq x y z
N MET A 1 -38.22 -23.59 0.00
CA MET A 1 -36.86 -24.19 -0.10
C MET A 1 -35.95 -23.74 1.04
N ILE A 2 -35.88 -22.45 1.33
CA ILE A 2 -35.07 -21.83 2.42
C ILE A 2 -35.41 -22.44 3.78
N GLU A 3 -36.71 -22.52 4.16
CA GLU A 3 -37.15 -23.10 5.45
C GLU A 3 -36.73 -24.57 5.61
N LYS A 4 -36.75 -25.37 4.54
CA LYS A 4 -36.34 -26.78 4.63
C LYS A 4 -34.83 -26.95 4.87
N VAL A 5 -34.02 -26.09 4.26
CA VAL A 5 -32.56 -26.14 4.42
C VAL A 5 -32.16 -25.64 5.83
N PHE A 6 -32.65 -24.48 6.22
CA PHE A 6 -32.33 -23.91 7.53
C PHE A 6 -32.98 -24.66 8.69
N GLY A 7 -34.17 -25.23 8.46
CA GLY A 7 -34.76 -26.16 9.43
C GLY A 7 -33.83 -27.31 9.76
N LYS A 8 -33.22 -27.98 8.74
CA LYS A 8 -32.23 -29.03 8.97
C LYS A 8 -30.97 -28.56 9.72
N ILE A 9 -30.48 -27.36 9.43
CA ILE A 9 -29.33 -26.77 10.11
C ILE A 9 -29.64 -26.55 11.60
N ILE A 10 -30.81 -25.98 11.90
CA ILE A 10 -31.26 -25.70 13.27
C ILE A 10 -31.57 -26.97 14.06
N ASP A 11 -32.16 -27.96 13.42
CA ASP A 11 -32.55 -29.21 14.03
C ASP A 11 -31.37 -30.17 14.27
N ASN A 12 -30.30 -30.04 13.45
CA ASN A 12 -29.10 -30.89 13.56
C ASN A 12 -27.82 -30.05 13.76
N PRO A 13 -27.72 -29.25 14.83
CA PRO A 13 -26.61 -28.30 15.00
C PRO A 13 -25.24 -28.98 15.10
N LYS A 14 -25.17 -30.20 15.69
CA LYS A 14 -23.91 -30.97 15.79
C LYS A 14 -23.39 -31.40 14.42
N ILE A 15 -24.26 -31.81 13.51
CA ILE A 15 -23.86 -32.24 12.15
C ILE A 15 -23.34 -31.02 11.37
N THR A 16 -24.03 -29.89 11.47
CA THR A 16 -23.62 -28.64 10.80
C THR A 16 -22.27 -28.17 11.31
N LEU A 17 -22.07 -28.11 12.64
CA LEU A 17 -20.81 -27.67 13.23
C LEU A 17 -19.65 -28.63 12.93
N ASN A 18 -19.89 -29.93 12.93
CA ASN A 18 -18.89 -30.93 12.53
C ASN A 18 -18.52 -30.78 11.03
N GLY A 19 -19.49 -30.48 10.18
CA GLY A 19 -19.24 -30.20 8.77
C GLY A 19 -18.36 -28.95 8.56
N ILE A 20 -18.67 -27.85 9.28
CA ILE A 20 -17.86 -26.62 9.28
C ILE A 20 -16.45 -26.93 9.79
N LEU A 21 -16.32 -27.64 10.91
CA LEU A 21 -15.03 -28.03 11.49
C LEU A 21 -14.23 -28.91 10.52
N GLY A 22 -14.85 -29.90 9.90
CA GLY A 22 -14.20 -30.78 8.92
C GLY A 22 -13.66 -30.00 7.72
N LEU A 23 -14.46 -29.08 7.16
CA LEU A 23 -14.02 -28.23 6.05
C LEU A 23 -12.91 -27.27 6.50
N THR A 24 -12.98 -26.72 7.72
CA THR A 24 -11.94 -25.88 8.30
C THR A 24 -10.62 -26.63 8.41
N ILE A 25 -10.64 -27.86 8.90
CA ILE A 25 -9.43 -28.71 8.98
C ILE A 25 -8.86 -28.96 7.59
N VAL A 26 -9.70 -29.32 6.61
CA VAL A 26 -9.24 -29.57 5.24
C VAL A 26 -8.59 -28.32 4.63
N LEU A 27 -9.22 -27.15 4.76
CA LEU A 27 -8.66 -25.90 4.19
C LEU A 27 -7.40 -25.46 4.93
N THR A 28 -7.29 -25.70 6.24
CA THR A 28 -6.06 -25.39 7.00
C THR A 28 -4.83 -26.12 6.45
N LEU A 29 -4.99 -27.33 5.87
CA LEU A 29 -3.89 -28.08 5.27
C LEU A 29 -3.28 -27.40 4.02
N PHE A 30 -3.99 -26.47 3.42
CA PHE A 30 -3.50 -25.72 2.26
C PHE A 30 -2.82 -24.39 2.63
N ILE A 31 -2.99 -23.88 3.84
CA ILE A 31 -2.36 -22.64 4.31
C ILE A 31 -0.82 -22.67 4.18
N PRO A 32 -0.12 -23.76 4.50
CA PRO A 32 1.34 -23.82 4.33
C PRO A 32 1.82 -23.75 2.88
N LYS A 33 0.91 -23.85 1.89
CA LYS A 33 1.25 -23.70 0.47
C LYS A 33 1.17 -22.25 -0.02
N LEU A 34 0.72 -21.32 0.84
CA LEU A 34 0.70 -19.90 0.52
C LEU A 34 2.11 -19.40 0.28
N THR A 35 2.29 -18.75 -0.84
CA THR A 35 3.50 -18.01 -1.18
C THR A 35 3.32 -16.54 -0.83
N ILE A 36 4.43 -15.88 -0.50
CA ILE A 36 4.45 -14.46 -0.16
C ILE A 36 5.34 -13.78 -1.19
N ASP A 37 4.75 -12.93 -2.02
CA ASP A 37 5.47 -12.12 -2.99
C ASP A 37 5.20 -10.63 -2.76
N PHE A 38 6.22 -9.92 -2.28
CA PHE A 38 6.20 -8.48 -2.07
C PHE A 38 7.00 -7.73 -3.16
N SER A 39 7.03 -8.25 -4.38
CA SER A 39 7.67 -7.59 -5.51
C SER A 39 6.93 -6.30 -5.87
N ILE A 40 7.69 -5.20 -5.99
CA ILE A 40 7.14 -3.89 -6.38
C ILE A 40 6.61 -3.93 -7.82
N GLU A 41 7.15 -4.80 -8.62
CA GLU A 41 6.79 -5.00 -10.02
C GLU A 41 5.29 -5.31 -10.20
N HIS A 42 4.64 -5.91 -9.21
CA HIS A 42 3.19 -6.14 -9.22
C HIS A 42 2.35 -4.86 -9.04
N LEU A 43 2.98 -3.78 -8.55
CA LEU A 43 2.33 -2.46 -8.50
C LEU A 43 2.24 -1.82 -9.88
N PHE A 44 3.06 -2.24 -10.86
CA PHE A 44 3.13 -1.60 -12.15
C PHE A 44 1.88 -1.90 -12.99
N SER A 45 1.40 -0.90 -13.70
CA SER A 45 0.27 -1.06 -14.61
C SER A 45 0.68 -1.90 -15.83
N GLN A 46 0.00 -3.01 -16.06
CA GLN A 46 0.28 -3.90 -17.21
C GLN A 46 0.07 -3.24 -18.57
N ASN A 47 -0.68 -2.12 -18.62
CA ASN A 47 -1.03 -1.42 -19.85
C ASN A 47 -0.21 -0.14 -20.06
N ASP A 48 0.80 0.14 -19.22
CA ASP A 48 1.65 1.32 -19.36
C ASP A 48 2.88 1.01 -20.23
N PRO A 49 3.07 1.67 -21.38
CA PRO A 49 4.25 1.49 -22.22
C PRO A 49 5.57 1.72 -21.48
N ALA A 50 5.58 2.59 -20.44
CA ALA A 50 6.77 2.82 -19.64
C ALA A 50 7.19 1.59 -18.82
N VAL A 51 6.26 0.68 -18.53
CA VAL A 51 6.55 -0.59 -17.85
C VAL A 51 7.25 -1.55 -18.82
N GLU A 52 6.82 -1.64 -20.07
CA GLU A 52 7.52 -2.44 -21.09
C GLU A 52 8.92 -1.90 -21.34
N GLU A 53 9.07 -0.58 -21.45
CA GLU A 53 10.38 0.08 -21.59
C GLU A 53 11.29 -0.22 -20.40
N TYR A 54 10.75 -0.20 -19.18
CA TYR A 54 11.50 -0.55 -17.98
C TYR A 54 11.97 -2.00 -17.95
N PHE A 55 11.11 -2.95 -18.31
CA PHE A 55 11.53 -4.35 -18.39
C PHE A 55 12.54 -4.59 -19.52
N SER A 56 12.42 -3.92 -20.65
CA SER A 56 13.44 -3.94 -21.70
C SER A 56 14.77 -3.39 -21.20
N PHE A 57 14.76 -2.23 -20.55
CA PHE A 57 15.92 -1.62 -19.90
C PHE A 57 16.60 -2.61 -18.93
N ARG A 58 15.81 -3.22 -18.06
CA ARG A 58 16.31 -4.16 -17.06
C ARG A 58 16.93 -5.42 -17.67
N ASN A 59 16.39 -5.91 -18.78
CA ASN A 59 16.98 -7.02 -19.53
C ASN A 59 18.30 -6.62 -20.22
N ASP A 60 18.43 -5.35 -20.61
CA ASP A 60 19.56 -4.85 -21.36
C ASP A 60 20.72 -4.36 -20.48
N PHE A 61 20.40 -3.81 -19.31
CA PHE A 61 21.37 -3.12 -18.45
C PHE A 61 21.39 -3.65 -16.99
N GLY A 62 20.61 -4.69 -16.69
CA GLY A 62 20.49 -5.25 -15.34
C GLY A 62 19.59 -4.42 -14.42
N ARG A 63 19.53 -4.85 -13.15
CA ARG A 63 18.71 -4.19 -12.11
C ARG A 63 19.47 -3.01 -11.49
N GLU A 64 18.84 -1.87 -11.43
CA GLU A 64 19.35 -0.66 -10.79
C GLU A 64 18.87 -0.49 -9.35
N ASP A 65 17.82 -1.22 -8.96
CA ASP A 65 17.15 -1.11 -7.66
C ASP A 65 17.72 -2.08 -6.60
N ASN A 66 18.67 -2.93 -6.97
CA ASN A 66 19.36 -3.90 -6.11
C ASN A 66 20.60 -3.31 -5.41
N VAL A 67 20.53 -2.04 -5.00
CA VAL A 67 21.64 -1.37 -4.35
C VAL A 67 21.34 -1.11 -2.88
N ILE A 68 22.34 -1.36 -2.02
CA ILE A 68 22.37 -0.95 -0.61
C ILE A 68 23.53 0.03 -0.43
N THR A 69 23.26 1.17 0.18
CA THR A 69 24.27 2.13 0.61
C THR A 69 24.39 2.07 2.11
N ILE A 70 25.58 1.74 2.61
CA ILE A 70 25.90 1.70 4.04
C ILE A 70 26.82 2.87 4.34
N ILE A 71 26.35 3.80 5.16
CA ILE A 71 27.07 5.02 5.50
C ILE A 71 27.65 4.87 6.90
N TYR A 72 28.90 5.24 7.09
CA TYR A 72 29.57 5.28 8.39
C TYR A 72 29.91 6.73 8.79
N GLU A 73 29.75 7.01 10.09
CA GLU A 73 29.97 8.30 10.73
C GLU A 73 30.76 8.11 12.05
N PRO A 74 31.56 9.03 12.51
CA PRO A 74 32.25 10.10 11.78
C PRO A 74 33.65 9.69 11.38
N ILE A 75 34.14 10.24 10.29
CA ILE A 75 35.56 10.13 9.91
C ILE A 75 36.40 11.19 10.69
N ASP A 76 35.84 11.89 11.65
CA ASP A 76 36.53 12.96 12.39
C ASP A 76 37.83 12.51 13.11
N HIS A 77 37.96 11.22 13.37
CA HIS A 77 39.15 10.62 13.93
C HIS A 77 39.77 9.67 12.91
N TYR A 78 40.56 10.22 12.00
CA TYR A 78 41.40 9.44 11.09
C TYR A 78 42.41 8.63 11.90
N ASP A 79 41.93 7.57 12.56
CA ASP A 79 42.70 6.59 13.32
C ASP A 79 43.00 5.37 12.40
N ILE A 80 44.20 4.89 12.47
CA ILE A 80 44.66 3.70 11.76
C ILE A 80 43.78 2.48 12.09
N ASN A 81 43.27 2.38 13.32
CA ASN A 81 42.42 1.28 13.73
C ASN A 81 41.07 1.32 12.99
N LEU A 82 40.50 2.51 12.82
CA LEU A 82 39.25 2.68 12.02
C LEU A 82 39.45 2.21 10.59
N PHE A 83 40.54 2.58 9.92
CA PHE A 83 40.77 2.16 8.54
C PHE A 83 40.98 0.66 8.42
N LYS A 84 41.68 0.02 9.34
CA LYS A 84 41.84 -1.46 9.40
C LYS A 84 40.47 -2.14 9.60
N GLU A 85 39.65 -1.56 10.46
CA GLU A 85 38.28 -2.06 10.70
C GLU A 85 37.41 -1.93 9.45
N LEU A 86 37.44 -0.78 8.76
CA LEU A 86 36.71 -0.56 7.51
C LEU A 86 37.20 -1.47 6.37
N GLU A 87 38.51 -1.72 6.29
CA GLU A 87 39.10 -2.63 5.29
C GLU A 87 38.65 -4.09 5.54
N ASN A 88 38.66 -4.55 6.79
CA ASN A 88 38.15 -5.87 7.13
C ASN A 88 36.66 -6.00 6.77
N ILE A 89 35.85 -4.98 7.09
CA ILE A 89 34.45 -4.95 6.70
C ILE A 89 34.28 -5.00 5.17
N PHE A 90 35.13 -4.30 4.42
CA PHE A 90 35.11 -4.32 2.97
C PHE A 90 35.26 -5.74 2.43
N TYR A 91 36.27 -6.49 2.88
CA TYR A 91 36.48 -7.87 2.47
C TYR A 91 35.38 -8.81 2.95
N ASP A 92 34.90 -8.67 4.18
CA ASP A 92 33.77 -9.46 4.70
C ASP A 92 32.49 -9.23 3.87
N LEU A 93 32.25 -8.00 3.39
CA LEU A 93 31.11 -7.68 2.55
C LEU A 93 31.28 -8.20 1.12
N GLU A 94 32.50 -8.24 0.56
CA GLU A 94 32.76 -8.82 -0.77
C GLU A 94 32.56 -10.35 -0.79
N GLU A 95 32.90 -11.02 0.32
CA GLU A 95 32.73 -12.47 0.45
C GLU A 95 31.29 -12.87 0.82
N LEU A 96 30.43 -11.90 1.14
CA LEU A 96 29.07 -12.18 1.59
C LEU A 96 28.19 -12.75 0.46
N ASN A 97 27.65 -13.94 0.69
CA ASN A 97 26.70 -14.54 -0.25
C ASN A 97 25.48 -13.64 -0.47
N GLY A 98 25.19 -13.31 -1.73
CA GLY A 98 24.11 -12.39 -2.12
C GLY A 98 24.59 -10.98 -2.40
N VAL A 99 25.87 -10.66 -2.18
CA VAL A 99 26.52 -9.44 -2.65
C VAL A 99 27.32 -9.78 -3.92
N GLU A 100 27.11 -9.00 -4.96
CA GLU A 100 27.82 -9.14 -6.24
C GLU A 100 29.05 -8.25 -6.30
N ARG A 101 28.93 -7.05 -5.71
CA ARG A 101 29.98 -6.02 -5.75
C ARG A 101 29.89 -5.09 -4.57
N VAL A 102 31.06 -4.65 -4.09
CA VAL A 102 31.20 -3.58 -3.10
C VAL A 102 32.05 -2.45 -3.70
N ILE A 103 31.57 -1.22 -3.62
CA ILE A 103 32.31 -0.01 -3.99
C ILE A 103 32.54 0.82 -2.70
N SER A 104 33.80 1.16 -2.45
CA SER A 104 34.21 1.93 -1.25
C SER A 104 35.46 2.75 -1.53
N ILE A 105 36.02 3.38 -0.52
CA ILE A 105 37.31 4.08 -0.61
C ILE A 105 38.46 3.15 -1.00
N PHE A 106 38.35 1.84 -0.75
CA PHE A 106 39.38 0.86 -1.09
C PHE A 106 39.35 0.48 -2.58
N THR A 107 38.21 0.52 -3.21
CA THR A 107 38.02 0.13 -4.62
C THR A 107 38.85 0.99 -5.60
N LEU A 108 38.98 2.29 -5.35
CA LEU A 108 39.78 3.16 -6.23
C LEU A 108 41.28 2.92 -6.03
N GLY A 109 41.70 2.53 -4.85
CA GLY A 109 43.08 2.20 -4.53
C GLY A 109 43.66 1.09 -5.39
N ASP A 110 42.87 0.10 -5.75
CA ASP A 110 43.27 -1.01 -6.62
C ASP A 110 43.55 -0.56 -8.08
N LEU A 111 42.96 0.57 -8.47
CA LEU A 111 43.08 1.12 -9.84
C LEU A 111 44.09 2.24 -9.94
N ASP A 112 44.35 2.98 -8.86
CA ASP A 112 45.24 4.13 -8.81
C ASP A 112 46.07 4.13 -7.52
N THR A 113 47.36 3.95 -7.64
CA THR A 113 48.30 3.95 -6.49
C THR A 113 48.27 5.23 -5.66
N ARG A 114 47.87 6.37 -6.25
CA ARG A 114 47.68 7.63 -5.51
C ARG A 114 46.53 7.62 -4.54
N ALA A 115 45.52 6.77 -4.82
CA ALA A 115 44.37 6.54 -3.96
C ALA A 115 44.59 5.34 -3.00
N TRP A 116 45.69 4.58 -3.17
CA TRP A 116 45.98 3.39 -2.38
C TRP A 116 46.12 3.71 -0.88
N LEU A 117 45.25 3.14 -0.06
CA LEU A 117 45.20 3.35 1.37
C LEU A 117 45.96 2.27 2.16
N GLY A 118 46.22 1.13 1.57
CA GLY A 118 46.94 0.00 2.22
C GLY A 118 48.34 0.34 2.70
N ASP A 119 49.02 1.30 2.05
CA ASP A 119 50.36 1.79 2.50
C ASP A 119 50.31 2.51 3.84
N LEU A 120 49.14 2.97 4.27
CA LEU A 120 48.97 3.77 5.49
C LEU A 120 49.00 2.92 6.78
N HIS A 121 48.77 1.63 6.69
CA HIS A 121 48.77 0.73 7.87
C HIS A 121 49.64 -0.53 7.71
N GLY A 122 50.56 -0.53 6.76
CA GLY A 122 51.62 -1.54 6.67
C GLY A 122 52.61 -1.48 7.84
N GLU A 123 53.36 -2.56 8.11
CA GLU A 123 54.27 -2.65 9.27
C GLU A 123 55.33 -1.54 9.29
N ASN A 124 55.60 -0.86 8.18
CA ASN A 124 56.60 0.22 8.03
C ASN A 124 55.96 1.59 7.69
N SER A 125 54.65 1.79 7.87
CA SER A 125 54.00 3.05 7.53
C SER A 125 54.04 4.04 8.69
N ASP A 126 54.59 5.25 8.46
CA ASP A 126 54.36 6.37 9.35
C ASP A 126 52.95 6.92 9.12
N TRP A 127 52.01 6.54 10.00
CA TRP A 127 50.64 7.07 9.95
C TRP A 127 50.67 8.59 10.07
N ASN A 128 50.29 9.29 9.01
CA ASN A 128 50.22 10.75 9.02
C ASN A 128 48.79 11.18 8.58
N ARG A 129 48.12 11.86 9.49
CA ARG A 129 46.75 12.37 9.26
C ARG A 129 46.64 13.22 7.99
N ASP A 130 47.63 14.09 7.73
CA ASP A 130 47.59 14.98 6.57
C ASP A 130 47.68 14.19 5.25
N THR A 131 48.48 13.11 5.23
CA THR A 131 48.56 12.20 4.06
C THR A 131 47.25 11.48 3.82
N VAL A 132 46.58 11.04 4.89
CA VAL A 132 45.26 10.40 4.79
C VAL A 132 44.22 11.38 4.20
N ILE A 133 44.15 12.61 4.74
CA ILE A 133 43.27 13.65 4.25
C ILE A 133 43.51 13.90 2.76
N GLN A 134 44.76 14.09 2.34
CA GLN A 134 45.13 14.31 0.95
C GLN A 134 44.66 13.15 0.04
N LYS A 135 44.82 11.91 0.49
CA LYS A 135 44.34 10.73 -0.26
C LYS A 135 42.82 10.69 -0.33
N LEU A 136 42.10 10.99 0.76
CA LEU A 136 40.65 11.05 0.78
C LEU A 136 40.10 12.19 -0.10
N GLU A 137 40.73 13.36 -0.09
CA GLU A 137 40.40 14.47 -0.99
C GLU A 137 40.63 14.09 -2.46
N TYR A 138 41.71 13.35 -2.73
CA TYR A 138 42.00 12.84 -4.05
C TYR A 138 40.91 11.83 -4.51
N ILE A 139 40.50 10.92 -3.65
CA ILE A 139 39.40 9.97 -3.92
C ILE A 139 38.09 10.74 -4.11
N GLN A 140 37.76 11.66 -3.20
CA GLN A 140 36.51 12.44 -3.25
C GLN A 140 36.40 13.28 -4.53
N SER A 141 37.50 13.76 -5.07
CA SER A 141 37.51 14.53 -6.31
C SER A 141 37.41 13.68 -7.59
N ASP A 142 37.34 12.34 -7.48
CA ASP A 142 37.09 11.47 -8.63
C ASP A 142 35.65 11.66 -9.17
N PRO A 143 35.48 11.97 -10.47
CA PRO A 143 34.17 12.26 -11.04
C PRO A 143 33.22 11.05 -11.06
N ALA A 144 33.76 9.83 -11.13
CA ALA A 144 32.94 8.62 -11.26
C ALA A 144 32.45 8.08 -9.92
N ILE A 145 33.28 8.03 -8.90
CA ILE A 145 32.97 7.37 -7.63
C ILE A 145 33.11 8.26 -6.40
N GLY A 146 33.95 9.31 -6.45
CA GLY A 146 34.35 10.09 -5.29
C GLY A 146 33.17 10.61 -4.46
N SER A 147 32.25 11.34 -5.08
CA SER A 147 31.10 11.92 -4.41
C SER A 147 30.00 10.89 -4.03
N ARG A 148 30.13 9.64 -4.45
CA ARG A 148 29.23 8.55 -4.09
C ARG A 148 29.67 7.82 -2.83
N ILE A 149 30.98 7.78 -2.58
CA ILE A 149 31.58 7.03 -1.45
C ILE A 149 32.08 7.95 -0.33
N LEU A 150 32.28 9.25 -0.60
CA LEU A 150 32.72 10.23 0.39
C LEU A 150 31.87 11.50 0.30
N SER A 151 31.41 12.00 1.44
CA SER A 151 30.76 13.31 1.52
C SER A 151 31.77 14.44 1.20
N LYS A 152 31.26 15.61 0.72
CA LYS A 152 32.11 16.74 0.34
C LYS A 152 32.97 17.27 1.48
N ASP A 153 32.48 17.17 2.71
CA ASP A 153 33.17 17.58 3.93
C ASP A 153 34.03 16.46 4.53
N LEU A 154 34.14 15.31 3.86
CA LEU A 154 34.86 14.12 4.29
C LEU A 154 34.40 13.55 5.65
N ARG A 155 33.23 13.99 6.13
CA ARG A 155 32.69 13.55 7.42
C ARG A 155 32.10 12.16 7.36
N PHE A 156 31.44 11.84 6.24
CA PHE A 156 30.78 10.55 6.02
C PHE A 156 31.44 9.78 4.90
N GLY A 157 31.59 8.48 5.10
CA GLY A 157 31.97 7.55 4.04
C GLY A 157 30.89 6.51 3.81
N ALA A 158 30.91 5.87 2.65
CA ALA A 158 29.91 4.88 2.29
C ALA A 158 30.50 3.65 1.60
N PHE A 159 29.88 2.50 1.85
CA PHE A 159 29.99 1.31 1.03
C PHE A 159 28.72 1.22 0.18
N ILE A 160 28.88 1.03 -1.12
CA ILE A 160 27.80 0.81 -2.07
C ILE A 160 27.85 -0.64 -2.48
N LEU A 161 26.82 -1.40 -2.09
CA LEU A 161 26.70 -2.81 -2.37
C LEU A 161 25.69 -3.05 -3.48
N THR A 162 26.07 -3.78 -4.51
CA THR A 162 25.14 -4.32 -5.50
C THR A 162 24.79 -5.75 -5.09
N LEU A 163 23.48 -6.02 -4.94
CA LEU A 163 23.02 -7.35 -4.60
C LEU A 163 22.88 -8.21 -5.86
N SER A 164 23.25 -9.49 -5.75
CA SER A 164 23.06 -10.47 -6.81
C SER A 164 21.58 -10.84 -7.00
N ASP A 165 21.26 -11.51 -8.11
CA ASP A 165 19.91 -12.00 -8.40
C ASP A 165 19.36 -12.97 -7.34
N PHE A 166 20.22 -13.63 -6.57
CA PHE A 166 19.85 -14.42 -5.42
C PHE A 166 19.03 -13.61 -4.40
N ALA A 167 19.36 -12.35 -4.16
CA ALA A 167 18.69 -11.48 -3.21
C ALA A 167 17.45 -10.75 -3.77
N ASN A 168 16.91 -11.18 -4.90
CA ASN A 168 15.71 -10.55 -5.49
C ASN A 168 14.45 -10.78 -4.68
N ASN A 169 14.28 -11.94 -4.06
CA ASN A 169 13.13 -12.19 -3.19
C ASN A 169 13.33 -11.56 -1.80
N HIS A 170 12.23 -11.34 -1.08
CA HIS A 170 12.26 -10.68 0.23
C HIS A 170 13.03 -11.49 1.28
N GLN A 171 12.92 -12.81 1.30
CA GLN A 171 13.52 -13.65 2.35
C GLN A 171 15.04 -13.61 2.28
N ASP A 172 15.60 -13.82 1.09
CA ASP A 172 17.05 -13.81 0.88
C ASP A 172 17.62 -12.41 1.06
N ARG A 173 16.95 -11.37 0.52
CA ARG A 173 17.35 -9.98 0.72
C ARG A 173 17.35 -9.57 2.20
N SER A 174 16.34 -10.00 2.96
CA SER A 174 16.27 -9.76 4.40
C SER A 174 17.38 -10.48 5.16
N ALA A 175 17.74 -11.70 4.74
CA ALA A 175 18.86 -12.45 5.31
C ALA A 175 20.19 -11.75 5.07
N VAL A 176 20.44 -11.30 3.82
CA VAL A 176 21.64 -10.52 3.45
C VAL A 176 21.71 -9.23 4.27
N LEU A 177 20.63 -8.44 4.36
CA LEU A 177 20.60 -7.21 5.14
C LEU A 177 20.85 -7.44 6.64
N LYS A 178 20.32 -8.55 7.18
CA LYS A 178 20.56 -8.91 8.59
C LYS A 178 22.02 -9.26 8.82
N GLU A 179 22.65 -9.96 7.89
CA GLU A 179 24.07 -10.31 8.01
C GLU A 179 24.98 -9.07 7.86
N ILE A 180 24.66 -8.17 6.92
CA ILE A 180 25.31 -6.86 6.83
C ILE A 180 25.24 -6.11 8.16
N LYS A 181 24.04 -6.02 8.75
CA LYS A 181 23.84 -5.37 10.06
C LYS A 181 24.62 -6.06 11.17
N ARG A 182 24.81 -7.38 11.12
CA ARG A 182 25.61 -8.15 12.09
C ARG A 182 27.10 -7.81 11.97
N LEU A 183 27.63 -7.82 10.75
CA LEU A 183 29.06 -7.50 10.48
C LEU A 183 29.42 -6.08 10.93
N THR A 184 28.51 -5.14 10.79
CA THR A 184 28.75 -3.72 11.15
C THR A 184 28.42 -3.39 12.61
N HIS A 185 27.62 -4.21 13.32
CA HIS A 185 27.14 -3.90 14.67
C HIS A 185 28.24 -3.88 15.75
N GLU A 186 29.28 -4.69 15.59
CA GLU A 186 30.36 -4.86 16.58
C GLU A 186 31.53 -3.90 16.33
N THR A 187 31.38 -2.95 15.42
CA THR A 187 32.42 -2.05 14.95
C THR A 187 32.25 -0.63 15.48
N SER A 188 33.36 0.16 15.50
CA SER A 188 33.41 1.48 16.12
C SER A 188 32.50 2.54 15.50
N PRO A 189 32.32 2.62 14.15
CA PRO A 189 31.47 3.65 13.53
C PRO A 189 29.98 3.47 13.82
N SER A 190 29.24 4.58 13.83
CA SER A 190 27.79 4.50 13.71
C SER A 190 27.39 4.26 12.26
N TRP A 191 26.42 3.35 12.05
CA TRP A 191 26.03 2.87 10.73
C TRP A 191 24.62 3.29 10.37
N THR A 192 24.48 3.76 9.13
CA THR A 192 23.20 4.10 8.50
C THR A 192 23.03 3.24 7.26
N TYR A 193 21.83 2.65 7.10
CA TYR A 193 21.52 1.76 5.96
C TYR A 193 20.48 2.41 5.10
N SER A 194 20.78 2.51 3.80
CA SER A 194 19.97 3.23 2.83
C SER A 194 19.91 2.50 1.48
N GLY A 195 19.08 2.99 0.59
CA GLY A 195 18.87 2.42 -0.74
C GLY A 195 17.51 1.76 -0.91
N VAL A 196 17.10 1.56 -2.17
CA VAL A 196 15.79 0.98 -2.51
C VAL A 196 15.64 -0.44 -1.95
N SER A 197 16.71 -1.23 -1.94
CA SER A 197 16.69 -2.59 -1.38
C SER A 197 16.41 -2.59 0.13
N VAL A 198 16.96 -1.62 0.88
CA VAL A 198 16.67 -1.45 2.31
C VAL A 198 15.21 -1.02 2.51
N LEU A 199 14.78 -0.01 1.75
CA LEU A 199 13.40 0.50 1.78
C LEU A 199 12.38 -0.63 1.56
N ARG A 200 12.58 -1.43 0.51
CA ARG A 200 11.71 -2.59 0.19
C ARG A 200 11.69 -3.62 1.32
N THR A 201 12.84 -3.93 1.91
CA THR A 201 12.94 -4.92 2.99
C THR A 201 12.25 -4.46 4.26
N GLU A 202 12.48 -3.21 4.66
CA GLU A 202 11.87 -2.63 5.86
C GLU A 202 10.35 -2.42 5.68
N TYR A 203 9.86 -2.02 4.50
CA TYR A 203 8.41 -1.91 4.22
C TYR A 203 7.70 -3.24 4.46
N VAL A 204 8.24 -4.33 3.92
CA VAL A 204 7.69 -5.67 4.15
C VAL A 204 7.76 -6.02 5.64
N GLY A 205 8.86 -5.69 6.31
CA GLY A 205 9.01 -5.87 7.75
C GLY A 205 7.91 -5.15 8.55
N TYR A 206 7.57 -3.91 8.20
CA TYR A 206 6.46 -3.17 8.83
C TYR A 206 5.11 -3.84 8.56
N MET A 207 4.84 -4.27 7.34
CA MET A 207 3.58 -4.92 6.96
C MET A 207 3.36 -6.24 7.71
N VAL A 208 4.38 -7.08 7.79
CA VAL A 208 4.32 -8.34 8.54
C VAL A 208 4.12 -8.08 10.03
N ARG A 209 4.88 -7.15 10.60
CA ARG A 209 4.75 -6.75 12.00
C ARG A 209 3.36 -6.20 12.32
N ASP A 210 2.79 -5.40 11.44
CA ASP A 210 1.48 -4.78 11.61
C ASP A 210 0.38 -5.83 11.78
N ASN A 211 0.38 -6.92 11.01
CA ASN A 211 -0.59 -7.99 11.17
C ASN A 211 -0.57 -8.61 12.57
N PHE A 212 0.63 -8.88 13.10
CA PHE A 212 0.77 -9.40 14.46
C PHE A 212 0.42 -8.35 15.53
N LEU A 213 0.66 -7.07 15.25
CA LEU A 213 0.34 -5.97 16.15
C LEU A 213 -1.17 -5.70 16.22
N PHE A 214 -1.91 -5.85 15.12
CA PHE A 214 -3.33 -5.46 15.05
C PHE A 214 -4.28 -6.53 15.57
N LEU A 215 -4.05 -7.80 15.26
CA LEU A 215 -5.00 -8.87 15.59
C LEU A 215 -5.32 -8.97 17.10
N PRO A 216 -4.34 -8.94 18.05
CA PRO A 216 -4.66 -9.00 19.46
C PRO A 216 -5.51 -7.84 19.99
N PRO A 217 -5.19 -6.55 19.74
CA PRO A 217 -6.02 -5.44 20.20
C PRO A 217 -7.39 -5.41 19.52
N ILE A 218 -7.50 -5.75 18.23
CA ILE A 218 -8.80 -5.88 17.56
C ILE A 218 -9.63 -6.95 18.27
N ALA A 219 -9.08 -8.15 18.47
CA ALA A 219 -9.78 -9.24 19.15
C ALA A 219 -10.21 -8.83 20.57
N LEU A 220 -9.33 -8.15 21.32
CA LEU A 220 -9.64 -7.66 22.67
C LEU A 220 -10.78 -6.64 22.67
N ILE A 221 -10.74 -5.67 21.76
CA ILE A 221 -11.80 -4.65 21.61
C ILE A 221 -13.12 -5.31 21.24
N LEU A 222 -13.11 -6.23 20.26
CA LEU A 222 -14.30 -6.95 19.83
C LEU A 222 -14.90 -7.78 20.97
N ILE A 223 -14.09 -8.56 21.69
CA ILE A 223 -14.53 -9.35 22.84
C ILE A 223 -15.12 -8.45 23.93
N SER A 224 -14.45 -7.32 24.22
CA SER A 224 -14.90 -6.36 25.23
C SER A 224 -16.24 -5.72 24.88
N LEU A 225 -16.37 -5.23 23.64
CA LEU A 225 -17.61 -4.60 23.15
C LEU A 225 -18.76 -5.60 23.09
N LEU A 226 -18.53 -6.80 22.55
CA LEU A 226 -19.55 -7.85 22.50
C LEU A 226 -19.95 -8.33 23.90
N SER A 227 -19.00 -8.45 24.83
CA SER A 227 -19.27 -8.81 26.21
C SER A 227 -20.12 -7.73 26.93
N TYR A 228 -19.80 -6.46 26.68
CA TYR A 228 -20.56 -5.34 27.22
C TYR A 228 -22.01 -5.29 26.73
N VAL A 229 -22.20 -5.52 25.41
CA VAL A 229 -23.52 -5.45 24.75
C VAL A 229 -24.35 -6.68 25.04
N PHE A 230 -23.81 -7.87 24.84
CA PHE A 230 -24.58 -9.12 24.88
C PHE A 230 -24.59 -9.78 26.26
N ARG A 231 -23.56 -9.58 27.09
CA ARG A 231 -23.42 -10.19 28.43
C ARG A 231 -23.64 -11.70 28.48
N ASN A 232 -23.32 -12.36 27.39
CA ASN A 232 -23.48 -13.80 27.19
C ASN A 232 -22.28 -14.30 26.39
N TRP A 233 -21.52 -15.23 26.95
CA TRP A 233 -20.30 -15.73 26.36
C TRP A 233 -20.52 -16.38 24.97
N VAL A 234 -21.66 -17.06 24.73
CA VAL A 234 -21.98 -17.65 23.43
C VAL A 234 -22.12 -16.59 22.35
N PHE A 235 -22.75 -15.45 22.69
CA PHE A 235 -22.92 -14.30 21.80
C PHE A 235 -21.62 -13.51 21.57
N VAL A 236 -20.58 -13.78 22.34
CA VAL A 236 -19.22 -13.27 22.12
C VAL A 236 -18.41 -14.24 21.27
N VAL A 237 -18.42 -15.52 21.66
CA VAL A 237 -17.58 -16.54 21.03
C VAL A 237 -18.03 -16.86 19.60
N LEU A 238 -19.33 -16.94 19.33
CA LEU A 238 -19.82 -17.30 17.99
C LEU A 238 -19.40 -16.29 16.90
N PRO A 239 -19.57 -14.97 17.06
CA PRO A 239 -19.04 -14.00 16.08
C PRO A 239 -17.53 -14.10 15.90
N MET A 240 -16.77 -14.29 16.98
CA MET A 240 -15.31 -14.45 16.90
C MET A 240 -14.92 -15.71 16.13
N LEU A 241 -15.60 -16.85 16.38
CA LEU A 241 -15.41 -18.08 15.63
C LEU A 241 -15.82 -17.93 14.16
N THR A 242 -16.88 -17.17 13.86
CA THR A 242 -17.31 -16.90 12.50
C THR A 242 -16.19 -16.23 11.72
N VAL A 243 -15.61 -15.17 12.27
CA VAL A 243 -14.53 -14.43 11.61
C VAL A 243 -13.27 -15.27 11.48
N LEU A 244 -12.87 -15.98 12.55
CA LEU A 244 -11.71 -16.85 12.51
C LEU A 244 -11.86 -17.94 11.44
N THR A 245 -13.03 -18.59 11.38
CA THR A 245 -13.34 -19.59 10.35
C THR A 245 -13.28 -18.97 8.95
N THR A 246 -13.82 -17.77 8.78
CA THR A 246 -13.80 -17.04 7.50
C THR A 246 -12.37 -16.81 7.02
N VAL A 247 -11.50 -16.30 7.90
CA VAL A 247 -10.09 -16.05 7.57
C VAL A 247 -9.37 -17.35 7.20
N ILE A 248 -9.56 -18.41 7.99
CA ILE A 248 -8.96 -19.72 7.70
C ILE A 248 -9.45 -20.26 6.35
N TRP A 249 -10.73 -20.13 6.04
CA TRP A 249 -11.27 -20.60 4.76
C TRP A 249 -10.73 -19.80 3.60
N LEU A 250 -10.64 -18.47 3.71
CA LEU A 250 -10.06 -17.65 2.66
C LEU A 250 -8.59 -18.01 2.42
N LEU A 251 -7.77 -18.04 3.47
CA LEU A 251 -6.35 -18.38 3.34
C LEU A 251 -6.15 -19.82 2.82
N GLY A 252 -7.01 -20.75 3.25
CA GLY A 252 -6.99 -22.12 2.74
C GLY A 252 -7.35 -22.21 1.26
N ILE A 253 -8.33 -21.44 0.80
CA ILE A 253 -8.72 -21.32 -0.62
C ILE A 253 -7.59 -20.68 -1.42
N MET A 254 -6.99 -19.60 -0.93
CA MET A 254 -5.82 -18.96 -1.56
C MET A 254 -4.68 -19.99 -1.75
N GLY A 255 -4.34 -20.73 -0.68
CA GLY A 255 -3.31 -21.78 -0.76
C GLY A 255 -3.68 -22.95 -1.67
N LEU A 256 -4.97 -23.28 -1.80
CA LEU A 256 -5.45 -24.32 -2.73
C LEU A 256 -5.30 -23.92 -4.20
N PHE A 257 -5.57 -22.64 -4.52
CA PHE A 257 -5.51 -22.11 -5.88
C PHE A 257 -4.14 -21.50 -6.24
N GLY A 258 -3.17 -21.51 -5.30
CA GLY A 258 -1.85 -20.94 -5.52
C GLY A 258 -1.84 -19.42 -5.63
N LEU A 259 -2.79 -18.75 -4.97
CA LEU A 259 -2.80 -17.29 -4.85
C LEU A 259 -1.74 -16.85 -3.83
N GLU A 260 -1.11 -15.70 -4.07
CA GLU A 260 -0.01 -15.19 -3.26
C GLU A 260 -0.46 -14.09 -2.32
N ILE A 261 0.21 -13.97 -1.17
CA ILE A 261 0.06 -12.80 -0.32
C ILE A 261 1.03 -11.73 -0.81
N ASN A 262 0.49 -10.62 -1.29
CA ASN A 262 1.25 -9.50 -1.84
C ASN A 262 1.16 -8.24 -0.96
N ILE A 263 1.78 -7.16 -1.41
CA ILE A 263 1.86 -5.86 -0.71
C ILE A 263 0.49 -5.22 -0.42
N MET A 264 -0.58 -5.64 -1.10
CA MET A 264 -1.95 -5.17 -0.86
C MET A 264 -2.78 -6.19 -0.07
N THR A 265 -2.60 -7.49 -0.36
CA THR A 265 -3.45 -8.53 0.22
C THR A 265 -3.03 -8.94 1.64
N TYR A 266 -1.84 -8.53 2.11
CA TYR A 266 -1.39 -8.82 3.48
C TYR A 266 -2.37 -8.35 4.57
N ILE A 267 -3.12 -7.27 4.32
CA ILE A 267 -4.08 -6.69 5.29
C ILE A 267 -5.46 -7.38 5.25
N VAL A 268 -5.73 -8.22 4.24
CA VAL A 268 -7.04 -8.88 4.03
C VAL A 268 -7.53 -9.65 5.25
N PRO A 269 -6.71 -10.47 5.94
CA PRO A 269 -7.13 -11.15 7.15
C PRO A 269 -7.62 -10.19 8.24
N THR A 270 -6.88 -9.08 8.45
CA THR A 270 -7.24 -8.03 9.42
C THR A 270 -8.55 -7.33 9.05
N LEU A 271 -8.74 -7.00 7.77
CA LEU A 271 -9.99 -6.39 7.29
C LEU A 271 -11.19 -7.32 7.46
N LEU A 272 -11.04 -8.59 7.12
CA LEU A 272 -12.11 -9.57 7.32
C LEU A 272 -12.42 -9.77 8.81
N PHE A 273 -11.42 -9.64 9.68
CA PHE A 273 -11.64 -9.70 11.12
C PHE A 273 -12.50 -8.55 11.62
N ILE A 274 -12.39 -7.38 11.00
CA ILE A 274 -13.19 -6.20 11.32
C ILE A 274 -14.58 -6.28 10.68
N ILE A 275 -14.67 -6.57 9.37
CA ILE A 275 -15.91 -6.48 8.59
C ILE A 275 -16.80 -7.71 8.80
N GLY A 276 -16.22 -8.91 8.82
CA GLY A 276 -16.96 -10.18 8.83
C GLY A 276 -17.78 -10.48 10.08
N ILE A 277 -17.65 -9.67 11.13
CA ILE A 277 -18.39 -9.86 12.39
C ILE A 277 -19.82 -9.31 12.32
N SER A 278 -20.08 -8.35 11.41
CA SER A 278 -21.35 -7.62 11.31
C SER A 278 -22.56 -8.55 11.15
N ASP A 279 -22.49 -9.47 10.19
CA ASP A 279 -23.57 -10.43 9.90
C ASP A 279 -23.97 -11.25 11.11
N ALA A 280 -22.99 -11.74 11.87
CA ALA A 280 -23.22 -12.53 13.07
C ALA A 280 -23.96 -11.72 14.16
N ILE A 281 -23.59 -10.43 14.30
CA ILE A 281 -24.23 -9.52 15.27
C ILE A 281 -25.69 -9.26 14.88
N HIS A 282 -25.96 -9.00 13.60
CA HIS A 282 -27.33 -8.77 13.11
C HIS A 282 -28.23 -10.00 13.34
N ILE A 283 -27.74 -11.22 13.09
CA ILE A 283 -28.47 -12.46 13.38
C ILE A 283 -28.77 -12.56 14.89
N GLN A 284 -27.78 -12.32 15.72
CA GLN A 284 -27.91 -12.43 17.17
C GLN A 284 -28.86 -11.38 17.76
N ALA A 285 -28.74 -10.12 17.32
CA ALA A 285 -29.62 -9.04 17.76
C ALA A 285 -31.09 -9.33 17.38
N ARG A 286 -31.31 -9.79 16.14
CA ARG A 286 -32.64 -10.15 15.65
C ARG A 286 -33.21 -11.37 16.33
N PHE A 287 -32.41 -12.39 16.61
CA PHE A 287 -32.82 -13.55 17.39
C PHE A 287 -33.33 -13.15 18.79
N ARG A 288 -32.59 -12.28 19.49
CA ARG A 288 -33.01 -11.78 20.80
C ARG A 288 -34.30 -10.97 20.74
N GLU A 289 -34.47 -10.11 19.71
CA GLU A 289 -35.72 -9.39 19.51
C GLU A 289 -36.92 -10.34 19.35
N ASN A 290 -36.76 -11.39 18.54
CA ASN A 290 -37.81 -12.37 18.31
C ASN A 290 -38.07 -13.27 19.54
N LEU A 291 -37.01 -13.61 20.28
CA LEU A 291 -37.10 -14.43 21.51
C LEU A 291 -37.84 -13.68 22.64
N ASN A 292 -37.72 -12.35 22.69
CA ASN A 292 -38.42 -11.51 23.71
C ASN A 292 -39.91 -11.38 23.43
N LYS A 293 -40.41 -11.80 22.27
CA LYS A 293 -41.83 -11.94 21.99
C LYS A 293 -42.33 -13.23 22.66
N ASP A 294 -43.16 -13.13 23.66
CA ASP A 294 -43.63 -14.26 24.49
C ASP A 294 -44.36 -15.38 23.70
N SER A 295 -44.59 -15.18 22.41
CA SER A 295 -45.28 -16.11 21.50
C SER A 295 -44.37 -17.15 20.81
N TYR A 296 -43.05 -17.06 20.90
CA TYR A 296 -42.14 -17.96 20.18
C TYR A 296 -41.30 -18.83 21.10
N SER A 297 -41.24 -20.13 20.79
CA SER A 297 -40.19 -20.99 21.30
C SER A 297 -38.81 -20.63 20.75
N PRO A 298 -37.70 -20.96 21.38
CA PRO A 298 -36.36 -20.64 20.88
C PRO A 298 -36.11 -21.13 19.45
N ARG A 299 -36.66 -22.30 19.10
CA ARG A 299 -36.57 -22.85 17.74
C ARG A 299 -37.35 -22.02 16.73
N GLU A 300 -38.58 -21.63 17.07
CA GLU A 300 -39.43 -20.79 16.24
C GLU A 300 -38.83 -19.39 16.08
N ALA A 301 -38.34 -18.80 17.18
CA ALA A 301 -37.65 -17.51 17.14
C ALA A 301 -36.44 -17.55 16.19
N MET A 302 -35.66 -18.63 16.19
CA MET A 302 -34.53 -18.80 15.27
C MET A 302 -34.96 -18.97 13.83
N LEU A 303 -35.97 -19.80 13.55
CA LEU A 303 -36.54 -19.96 12.19
C LEU A 303 -37.06 -18.64 11.64
N VAL A 304 -37.81 -17.89 12.44
CA VAL A 304 -38.31 -16.56 12.06
C VAL A 304 -37.14 -15.60 11.81
N THR A 305 -36.10 -15.64 12.64
CA THR A 305 -34.92 -14.81 12.49
C THR A 305 -34.23 -15.08 11.15
N ILE A 306 -33.94 -16.35 10.85
CA ILE A 306 -33.25 -16.69 9.60
C ILE A 306 -34.10 -16.38 8.39
N ASN A 307 -35.42 -16.64 8.41
CA ASN A 307 -36.31 -16.26 7.31
C ASN A 307 -36.33 -14.76 7.05
N GLN A 308 -36.23 -13.94 8.10
CA GLN A 308 -36.17 -12.49 7.97
C GLN A 308 -34.81 -11.97 7.53
N MET A 309 -33.72 -12.55 8.08
CA MET A 309 -32.38 -12.00 7.91
C MET A 309 -31.59 -12.60 6.74
N SER A 310 -31.89 -13.84 6.32
CA SER A 310 -31.07 -14.53 5.30
C SER A 310 -30.96 -13.75 3.98
N ARG A 311 -32.08 -13.17 3.52
CA ARG A 311 -32.08 -12.35 2.29
C ARG A 311 -31.43 -10.99 2.50
N VAL A 312 -31.63 -10.39 3.67
CA VAL A 312 -31.07 -9.08 4.02
C VAL A 312 -29.56 -9.20 4.04
N ILE A 313 -29.02 -10.12 4.84
CA ILE A 313 -27.57 -10.34 4.99
C ILE A 313 -26.94 -10.77 3.68
N PHE A 314 -27.60 -11.62 2.87
CA PHE A 314 -27.09 -11.94 1.52
C PHE A 314 -26.95 -10.71 0.64
N LEU A 315 -27.96 -9.83 0.64
CA LEU A 315 -27.94 -8.63 -0.18
C LEU A 315 -26.87 -7.63 0.29
N THR A 316 -26.71 -7.47 1.60
CA THR A 316 -25.67 -6.58 2.16
C THR A 316 -24.28 -7.13 1.88
N SER A 317 -24.03 -8.42 2.11
CA SER A 317 -22.76 -9.05 1.76
C SER A 317 -22.49 -9.02 0.24
N ALA A 318 -23.51 -9.15 -0.60
CA ALA A 318 -23.37 -9.04 -2.05
C ALA A 318 -23.04 -7.58 -2.48
N THR A 319 -23.69 -6.57 -1.89
CA THR A 319 -23.37 -5.16 -2.20
C THR A 319 -21.97 -4.79 -1.75
N THR A 320 -21.54 -5.26 -0.57
CA THR A 320 -20.18 -5.08 -0.07
C THR A 320 -19.17 -5.78 -0.98
N SER A 321 -19.43 -7.04 -1.37
CA SER A 321 -18.56 -7.77 -2.31
C SER A 321 -18.47 -7.05 -3.67
N ILE A 322 -19.55 -6.48 -4.17
CA ILE A 322 -19.54 -5.71 -5.42
C ILE A 322 -18.71 -4.43 -5.28
N GLY A 323 -18.75 -3.77 -4.13
CA GLY A 323 -17.86 -2.64 -3.84
C GLY A 323 -16.38 -3.02 -3.99
N PHE A 324 -16.00 -4.21 -3.52
CA PHE A 324 -14.65 -4.75 -3.68
C PHE A 324 -14.38 -5.26 -5.11
N ILE A 325 -15.31 -5.94 -5.75
CA ILE A 325 -15.20 -6.40 -7.14
C ILE A 325 -14.98 -5.22 -8.10
N ALA A 326 -15.53 -4.04 -7.81
CA ALA A 326 -15.30 -2.86 -8.63
C ALA A 326 -13.81 -2.49 -8.71
N LEU A 327 -12.98 -2.84 -7.70
CA LEU A 327 -11.53 -2.68 -7.76
C LEU A 327 -10.88 -3.55 -8.85
N MET A 328 -11.53 -4.63 -9.28
CA MET A 328 -11.02 -5.47 -10.38
C MET A 328 -11.08 -4.76 -11.76
N THR A 329 -11.74 -3.61 -11.84
CA THR A 329 -11.75 -2.79 -13.08
C THR A 329 -10.48 -1.96 -13.26
N THR A 330 -9.56 -1.97 -12.28
CA THR A 330 -8.25 -1.31 -12.39
C THR A 330 -7.33 -2.11 -13.32
N SER A 331 -6.28 -1.45 -13.85
CA SER A 331 -5.27 -2.10 -14.70
C SER A 331 -4.10 -2.71 -13.91
N ILE A 332 -4.20 -2.80 -12.58
CA ILE A 332 -3.11 -3.23 -11.69
C ILE A 332 -3.49 -4.53 -11.00
N SER A 333 -2.71 -5.58 -11.24
CA SER A 333 -3.04 -6.95 -10.81
C SER A 333 -3.26 -7.08 -9.31
N ILE A 334 -2.38 -6.49 -8.49
CA ILE A 334 -2.51 -6.61 -7.02
C ILE A 334 -3.75 -5.94 -6.45
N VAL A 335 -4.27 -4.89 -7.10
CA VAL A 335 -5.53 -4.24 -6.70
C VAL A 335 -6.72 -5.11 -7.10
N GLN A 336 -6.64 -5.78 -8.27
CA GLN A 336 -7.64 -6.75 -8.70
C GLN A 336 -7.71 -7.94 -7.74
N GLU A 337 -6.56 -8.50 -7.38
CA GLU A 337 -6.42 -9.61 -6.44
C GLU A 337 -6.99 -9.23 -5.06
N PHE A 338 -6.60 -8.08 -4.52
CA PHE A 338 -7.13 -7.54 -3.27
C PHE A 338 -8.66 -7.43 -3.30
N GLY A 339 -9.22 -6.86 -4.37
CA GLY A 339 -10.67 -6.74 -4.55
C GLY A 339 -11.37 -8.09 -4.59
N MET A 340 -10.81 -9.05 -5.34
CA MET A 340 -11.33 -10.41 -5.45
C MET A 340 -11.29 -11.17 -4.12
N GLU A 341 -10.16 -11.13 -3.43
CA GLU A 341 -9.96 -11.86 -2.18
C GLU A 341 -10.89 -11.37 -1.07
N ILE A 342 -11.03 -10.05 -0.90
CA ILE A 342 -11.96 -9.53 0.11
C ILE A 342 -13.40 -9.82 -0.29
N ALA A 343 -13.78 -9.68 -1.57
CA ALA A 343 -15.11 -10.00 -2.02
C ALA A 343 -15.47 -11.47 -1.74
N LEU A 344 -14.54 -12.38 -2.02
CA LEU A 344 -14.67 -13.79 -1.67
C LEU A 344 -14.77 -13.98 -0.16
N GLY A 345 -13.91 -13.32 0.61
CA GLY A 345 -13.91 -13.38 2.07
C GLY A 345 -15.24 -12.92 2.68
N VAL A 346 -15.82 -11.83 2.18
CA VAL A 346 -17.15 -11.34 2.62
C VAL A 346 -18.26 -12.36 2.31
N MET A 347 -18.22 -13.00 1.14
CA MET A 347 -19.20 -14.05 0.80
C MET A 347 -19.02 -15.31 1.67
N ILE A 348 -17.78 -15.65 2.03
CA ILE A 348 -17.50 -16.74 2.98
C ILE A 348 -18.02 -16.35 4.38
N ALA A 349 -17.80 -15.10 4.81
CA ALA A 349 -18.31 -14.59 6.10
C ALA A 349 -19.83 -14.72 6.19
N TRP A 350 -20.55 -14.32 5.13
CA TRP A 350 -22.00 -14.54 5.03
C TRP A 350 -22.37 -16.02 5.20
N LEU A 351 -21.73 -16.92 4.45
CA LEU A 351 -22.04 -18.35 4.50
C LEU A 351 -21.79 -18.96 5.90
N VAL A 352 -20.66 -18.59 6.49
CA VAL A 352 -20.28 -19.06 7.84
C VAL A 352 -21.23 -18.46 8.89
N SER A 353 -21.56 -17.17 8.81
CA SER A 353 -22.48 -16.52 9.75
C SER A 353 -23.85 -17.18 9.79
N ILE A 354 -24.43 -17.44 8.62
CA ILE A 354 -25.79 -18.00 8.49
C ILE A 354 -25.88 -19.48 8.86
N THR A 355 -24.75 -20.17 8.93
CA THR A 355 -24.67 -21.60 9.31
C THR A 355 -24.17 -21.80 10.73
N LEU A 356 -23.05 -21.18 11.12
CA LEU A 356 -22.40 -21.36 12.39
C LEU A 356 -23.17 -20.72 13.55
N VAL A 357 -23.65 -19.46 13.36
CA VAL A 357 -24.30 -18.72 14.45
C VAL A 357 -25.60 -19.36 14.89
N PRO A 358 -26.56 -19.72 14.01
CA PRO A 358 -27.79 -20.40 14.41
C PRO A 358 -27.52 -21.76 15.05
N SER A 359 -26.63 -22.56 14.46
CA SER A 359 -26.27 -23.88 14.97
C SER A 359 -25.63 -23.78 16.35
N GLY A 360 -24.73 -22.82 16.56
CA GLY A 360 -24.07 -22.60 17.84
C GLY A 360 -25.05 -22.19 18.95
N ILE A 361 -25.95 -21.23 18.67
CA ILE A 361 -26.98 -20.82 19.64
C ILE A 361 -27.88 -21.96 20.04
N MET A 362 -28.30 -22.78 19.09
CA MET A 362 -29.15 -23.96 19.36
C MET A 362 -28.40 -25.05 20.13
N LEU A 363 -27.14 -25.32 19.80
CA LEU A 363 -26.32 -26.33 20.49
C LEU A 363 -26.10 -25.96 21.95
N PHE A 364 -25.71 -24.71 22.21
CA PHE A 364 -25.38 -24.27 23.57
C PHE A 364 -26.62 -23.84 24.39
N LYS A 365 -27.82 -23.91 23.79
CA LYS A 365 -29.08 -23.53 24.42
C LYS A 365 -29.03 -22.20 25.15
N SER A 366 -28.33 -21.25 24.52
CA SER A 366 -28.07 -19.95 25.12
C SER A 366 -29.19 -18.96 24.79
N PHE A 367 -30.25 -18.97 25.62
CA PHE A 367 -31.49 -18.21 25.40
C PHE A 367 -31.62 -17.03 26.39
N GLY A 368 -30.53 -16.45 26.87
CA GLY A 368 -30.55 -15.37 27.83
C GLY A 368 -31.33 -14.16 27.36
N ARG A 369 -32.32 -13.70 28.11
CA ARG A 369 -32.99 -12.41 27.93
C ARG A 369 -31.97 -11.31 28.24
N GLY A 370 -31.62 -10.47 27.26
CA GLY A 370 -30.68 -9.37 27.43
C GLY A 370 -31.35 -8.14 28.03
N ARG A 371 -30.50 -7.25 28.55
CA ARG A 371 -30.90 -5.93 29.04
C ARG A 371 -31.47 -5.07 27.88
N GLU A 372 -32.31 -4.08 28.25
CA GLU A 372 -32.78 -3.05 27.32
C GLU A 372 -31.61 -2.39 26.55
N ASN A 373 -31.90 -1.90 25.34
CA ASN A 373 -30.90 -1.35 24.43
C ASN A 373 -30.03 -0.27 25.08
N THR A 374 -28.73 -0.46 25.09
CA THR A 374 -27.75 0.48 25.66
C THR A 374 -27.85 1.90 25.04
N PHE A 375 -28.24 1.98 23.78
CA PHE A 375 -28.39 3.23 23.02
C PHE A 375 -29.80 3.80 23.01
N SER A 376 -30.72 3.23 23.80
CA SER A 376 -32.15 3.64 23.85
C SER A 376 -32.36 5.16 24.02
N PRO A 377 -31.62 5.89 24.91
CA PRO A 377 -31.84 7.32 25.09
C PRO A 377 -31.55 8.14 23.82
N ILE A 378 -30.46 7.82 23.10
CA ILE A 378 -30.07 8.52 21.86
C ILE A 378 -31.11 8.22 20.77
N LEU A 379 -31.50 6.96 20.63
CA LEU A 379 -32.45 6.54 19.62
C LEU A 379 -33.84 7.14 19.88
N LEU A 380 -34.27 7.21 21.13
CA LEU A 380 -35.52 7.91 21.51
C LEU A 380 -35.47 9.39 21.15
N TRP A 381 -34.38 10.08 21.49
CA TRP A 381 -34.20 11.48 21.14
C TRP A 381 -34.24 11.70 19.60
N LEU A 382 -33.53 10.86 18.82
CA LEU A 382 -33.56 10.92 17.37
C LEU A 382 -34.97 10.65 16.82
N SER A 383 -35.62 9.59 17.28
CA SER A 383 -36.96 9.20 16.81
C SER A 383 -38.04 10.29 17.06
N ASP A 384 -37.86 11.08 18.10
CA ASP A 384 -38.80 12.18 18.44
C ASP A 384 -38.40 13.50 17.78
N THR A 385 -37.13 13.76 17.54
CA THR A 385 -36.64 15.05 17.04
C THR A 385 -36.68 15.12 15.51
N ILE A 386 -36.30 14.04 14.81
CA ILE A 386 -36.23 14.01 13.32
C ILE A 386 -37.60 14.34 12.69
N PRO A 387 -38.74 13.74 13.12
CA PRO A 387 -40.01 14.08 12.53
C PRO A 387 -40.45 15.51 12.76
N LYS A 388 -40.03 16.13 13.87
CA LYS A 388 -40.36 17.51 14.18
C LYS A 388 -39.57 18.54 13.38
N ARG A 389 -38.33 18.21 13.01
CA ARG A 389 -37.39 19.12 12.31
C ARG A 389 -36.61 18.44 11.21
N PRO A 390 -37.22 17.77 10.23
CA PRO A 390 -36.52 16.96 9.24
C PRO A 390 -35.53 17.78 8.40
N TRP A 391 -35.86 19.02 8.08
CA TRP A 391 -34.99 19.89 7.28
C TRP A 391 -33.67 20.22 7.94
N VAL A 392 -33.58 20.27 9.26
CA VAL A 392 -32.30 20.47 9.97
C VAL A 392 -31.33 19.32 9.69
N PHE A 393 -31.87 18.08 9.76
CA PHE A 393 -31.08 16.86 9.49
C PHE A 393 -30.77 16.64 8.02
N ILE A 394 -31.38 17.37 7.11
CA ILE A 394 -31.08 17.38 5.68
C ILE A 394 -30.07 18.49 5.36
N ILE A 395 -30.33 19.73 5.82
CA ILE A 395 -29.54 20.89 5.42
C ILE A 395 -28.12 20.84 6.01
N ILE A 396 -27.95 20.41 7.25
CA ILE A 396 -26.61 20.39 7.89
C ILE A 396 -25.65 19.45 7.18
N PRO A 397 -25.95 18.15 6.95
CA PRO A 397 -25.06 17.26 6.22
C PRO A 397 -24.81 17.71 4.78
N LEU A 398 -25.82 18.23 4.09
CA LEU A 398 -25.68 18.76 2.74
C LEU A 398 -24.77 19.98 2.70
N PHE A 399 -24.89 20.89 3.67
CA PHE A 399 -24.03 22.07 3.77
C PHE A 399 -22.57 21.69 4.04
N ILE A 400 -22.33 20.76 4.98
CA ILE A 400 -20.99 20.23 5.24
C ILE A 400 -20.42 19.60 3.98
N SER A 401 -21.19 18.77 3.29
CA SER A 401 -20.75 18.11 2.04
C SER A 401 -20.52 19.13 0.93
N PHE A 402 -21.32 20.18 0.82
CA PHE A 402 -21.13 21.23 -0.18
C PHE A 402 -19.82 22.01 0.04
N THR A 403 -19.52 22.37 1.30
CA THR A 403 -18.23 23.02 1.64
C THR A 403 -17.06 22.10 1.41
N ALA A 404 -17.23 20.80 1.67
CA ALA A 404 -16.23 19.78 1.40
C ALA A 404 -15.97 19.63 -0.11
N ILE A 405 -17.02 19.55 -0.93
CA ILE A 405 -16.90 19.45 -2.40
C ILE A 405 -16.16 20.68 -2.99
N TYR A 406 -16.44 21.88 -2.46
CA TYR A 406 -15.73 23.08 -2.90
C TYR A 406 -14.21 22.96 -2.67
N LYS A 407 -13.80 22.30 -1.59
CA LYS A 407 -12.39 22.09 -1.25
C LYS A 407 -11.73 20.93 -2.00
N ILE A 408 -12.47 19.98 -2.55
CA ILE A 408 -11.91 18.83 -3.31
C ILE A 408 -11.06 19.30 -4.49
N LYS A 409 -11.36 20.45 -5.10
CA LYS A 409 -10.54 21.01 -6.20
C LYS A 409 -9.09 21.33 -5.80
N ASP A 410 -8.83 21.56 -4.51
CA ASP A 410 -7.50 21.86 -3.97
C ASP A 410 -6.76 20.57 -3.56
N LEU A 411 -7.38 19.41 -3.77
CA LEU A 411 -6.83 18.12 -3.37
C LEU A 411 -5.71 17.70 -4.31
N SER A 412 -4.54 17.47 -3.74
CA SER A 412 -3.37 17.03 -4.48
C SER A 412 -3.36 15.52 -4.66
N THR A 413 -2.96 15.08 -5.86
CA THR A 413 -2.58 13.68 -6.13
C THR A 413 -1.06 13.53 -6.19
N ASP A 414 -0.34 14.62 -5.91
CA ASP A 414 1.11 14.68 -5.95
C ASP A 414 1.70 13.91 -4.76
N ALA A 415 2.41 12.86 -5.06
CA ALA A 415 3.00 11.97 -4.06
C ALA A 415 4.45 11.66 -4.41
N SER A 416 5.24 11.39 -3.40
CA SER A 416 6.61 10.91 -3.51
C SER A 416 6.76 9.52 -2.89
N LEU A 417 7.81 8.79 -3.23
CA LEU A 417 8.00 7.39 -2.79
C LEU A 417 8.33 7.28 -1.28
N MET A 418 8.95 8.29 -0.68
CA MET A 418 9.31 8.27 0.75
C MET A 418 8.19 8.74 1.67
N ASP A 419 7.11 9.30 1.10
CA ASP A 419 5.98 9.80 1.87
C ASP A 419 5.19 8.70 2.61
N ASP A 420 5.46 7.44 2.33
CA ASP A 420 4.87 6.30 3.02
C ASP A 420 5.48 6.04 4.41
N LEU A 421 6.56 6.75 4.75
CA LEU A 421 7.21 6.70 6.05
C LEU A 421 6.82 7.90 6.90
N ARG A 422 6.66 7.66 8.20
CA ARG A 422 6.48 8.77 9.14
C ARG A 422 7.82 9.50 9.37
N PRO A 423 7.81 10.84 9.57
CA PRO A 423 9.05 11.59 9.83
C PRO A 423 9.85 11.12 11.05
N GLU A 424 9.19 10.51 12.04
CA GLU A 424 9.82 9.97 13.25
C GLU A 424 10.47 8.59 13.01
N ASN A 425 10.26 8.00 11.84
CA ASN A 425 10.81 6.68 11.52
C ASN A 425 12.32 6.77 11.27
N LYS A 426 13.09 5.84 11.88
CA LYS A 426 14.53 5.79 11.69
C LYS A 426 14.90 5.68 10.20
N LEU A 427 14.22 4.81 9.45
CA LEU A 427 14.47 4.64 8.01
C LEU A 427 14.30 5.95 7.24
N PHE A 428 13.29 6.76 7.56
CA PHE A 428 13.09 8.07 6.93
C PHE A 428 14.27 9.00 7.17
N ASN A 429 14.79 9.03 8.40
CA ASN A 429 15.94 9.84 8.74
C ASN A 429 17.23 9.33 8.06
N ASP A 430 17.41 8.01 7.99
CA ASP A 430 18.53 7.36 7.33
C ASP A 430 18.56 7.69 5.83
N LEU A 431 17.38 7.64 5.15
CA LEU A 431 17.25 8.02 3.75
C LEU A 431 17.51 9.51 3.54
N LYS A 432 17.02 10.37 4.41
CA LYS A 432 17.29 11.82 4.35
C LYS A 432 18.76 12.17 4.53
N LEU A 433 19.45 11.49 5.42
CA LEU A 433 20.90 11.66 5.58
C LEU A 433 21.62 11.30 4.27
N THR A 434 21.23 10.20 3.64
CA THR A 434 21.78 9.79 2.34
C THR A 434 21.53 10.84 1.25
N GLU A 435 20.32 11.40 1.18
CA GLU A 435 20.00 12.49 0.24
C GLU A 435 20.88 13.71 0.45
N GLN A 436 21.07 14.11 1.71
CA GLN A 436 21.82 15.32 2.06
C GLN A 436 23.31 15.21 1.72
N TYR A 437 23.94 14.06 1.94
CA TYR A 437 25.39 13.90 1.83
C TYR A 437 25.84 13.18 0.57
N PHE A 438 25.01 12.31 -0.03
CA PHE A 438 25.37 11.49 -1.18
C PHE A 438 24.49 11.72 -2.42
N GLY A 439 23.56 12.70 -2.34
CA GLY A 439 22.85 13.24 -3.49
C GLY A 439 21.55 12.55 -3.87
N GLY A 440 21.20 11.41 -3.23
CA GLY A 440 19.93 10.77 -3.47
C GLY A 440 19.90 9.29 -3.08
N VAL A 441 18.72 8.71 -3.17
CA VAL A 441 18.46 7.31 -2.83
C VAL A 441 17.74 6.57 -3.96
N LEU A 442 16.98 7.33 -4.77
CA LEU A 442 16.08 6.77 -5.76
C LEU A 442 16.76 6.70 -7.14
N PRO A 443 16.84 5.53 -7.78
CA PRO A 443 17.50 5.38 -9.08
C PRO A 443 16.71 6.10 -10.17
N PHE A 444 17.43 6.84 -11.00
CA PHE A 444 16.90 7.52 -12.16
C PHE A 444 17.80 7.26 -13.36
N GLU A 445 17.22 6.75 -14.43
CA GLU A 445 17.92 6.25 -15.60
C GLU A 445 17.49 7.03 -16.83
N VAL A 446 18.47 7.42 -17.65
CA VAL A 446 18.21 8.03 -18.96
C VAL A 446 18.97 7.27 -20.03
N LEU A 447 18.24 6.85 -21.04
CA LEU A 447 18.81 6.14 -22.20
C LEU A 447 18.89 7.10 -23.39
N LEU A 448 20.02 7.09 -24.08
CA LEU A 448 20.20 7.67 -25.40
C LEU A 448 20.33 6.52 -26.39
N GLU A 449 19.32 6.34 -27.22
CA GLU A 449 19.24 5.23 -28.17
C GLU A 449 19.43 5.73 -29.60
N LEU A 450 20.19 4.98 -30.40
CA LEU A 450 20.36 5.20 -31.82
C LEU A 450 19.30 4.39 -32.57
N GLU A 451 18.37 5.06 -33.21
CA GLU A 451 17.35 4.40 -34.03
C GLU A 451 17.96 3.81 -35.30
N ASN A 452 17.58 2.57 -35.61
CA ASN A 452 17.99 1.91 -36.85
C ASN A 452 17.25 2.52 -38.05
N ASP A 453 17.85 3.56 -38.65
CA ASP A 453 17.41 4.18 -39.89
C ASP A 453 18.50 4.02 -40.97
N GLN A 454 18.14 4.18 -42.23
CA GLN A 454 19.11 4.16 -43.38
C GLN A 454 20.25 5.15 -43.19
N ARG A 455 20.09 6.18 -42.37
CA ARG A 455 21.10 7.19 -42.04
C ARG A 455 22.12 6.72 -40.99
N THR A 456 21.87 5.63 -40.31
CA THR A 456 22.64 5.14 -39.15
C THR A 456 23.38 3.83 -39.43
N VAL A 457 23.33 3.31 -40.67
CA VAL A 457 23.95 2.01 -41.07
C VAL A 457 25.42 1.91 -40.71
N ASP A 458 26.16 3.06 -40.74
CA ASP A 458 27.59 3.11 -40.42
C ASP A 458 27.88 3.79 -39.05
N LYS A 459 26.86 4.10 -38.26
CA LYS A 459 27.02 4.78 -36.94
C LYS A 459 26.98 3.81 -35.80
N THR A 460 27.79 4.07 -34.79
CA THR A 460 27.80 3.37 -33.52
C THR A 460 27.54 4.38 -32.37
N VAL A 461 26.95 3.93 -31.27
CA VAL A 461 26.65 4.80 -30.11
C VAL A 461 27.90 5.45 -29.49
N ILE A 462 29.09 4.91 -29.76
CA ILE A 462 30.36 5.47 -29.26
C ILE A 462 30.96 6.49 -30.24
N ASP A 463 30.25 6.89 -31.31
CA ASP A 463 30.74 7.91 -32.23
C ASP A 463 30.72 9.28 -31.55
N HIS A 464 31.71 10.10 -31.87
CA HIS A 464 31.95 11.39 -31.23
C HIS A 464 30.73 12.32 -31.22
N ASP A 465 30.01 12.42 -32.34
CA ASP A 465 28.82 13.25 -32.48
C ASP A 465 27.68 12.80 -31.53
N ILE A 466 27.56 11.49 -31.23
CA ILE A 466 26.58 10.94 -30.30
C ILE A 466 27.00 11.21 -28.84
N LEU A 467 28.29 11.02 -28.54
CA LEU A 467 28.82 11.26 -27.18
C LEU A 467 28.68 12.74 -26.75
N ILE A 468 28.77 13.68 -27.70
CA ILE A 468 28.48 15.12 -27.40
C ILE A 468 27.04 15.31 -26.92
N HIS A 469 26.07 14.57 -27.48
CA HIS A 469 24.67 14.68 -27.05
C HIS A 469 24.45 14.02 -25.68
N LEU A 470 25.17 12.94 -25.41
CA LEU A 470 25.19 12.30 -24.08
C LEU A 470 25.75 13.25 -23.02
N ASP A 471 26.88 13.93 -23.28
CA ASP A 471 27.48 14.93 -22.39
C ASP A 471 26.50 16.08 -22.10
N LYS A 472 25.80 16.57 -23.13
CA LYS A 472 24.78 17.63 -22.94
C LYS A 472 23.64 17.16 -22.03
N LEU A 473 23.16 15.91 -22.17
CA LEU A 473 22.14 15.33 -21.30
C LEU A 473 22.66 15.19 -19.86
N GLU A 474 23.85 14.66 -19.67
CA GLU A 474 24.43 14.48 -18.34
C GLU A 474 24.63 15.81 -17.64
N ARG A 475 25.11 16.85 -18.34
CA ARG A 475 25.23 18.22 -17.80
C ARG A 475 23.88 18.82 -17.45
N LEU A 476 22.84 18.61 -18.28
CA LEU A 476 21.49 19.05 -17.96
C LEU A 476 21.00 18.40 -16.67
N LEU A 477 21.14 17.10 -16.54
CA LEU A 477 20.74 16.34 -15.36
C LEU A 477 21.47 16.81 -14.10
N ASN A 478 22.79 16.97 -14.16
CA ASN A 478 23.61 17.46 -13.04
C ASN A 478 23.28 18.91 -12.65
N LYS A 479 22.78 19.73 -13.60
CA LYS A 479 22.32 21.10 -13.35
C LYS A 479 20.94 21.14 -12.69
N GLU A 480 19.98 20.39 -13.22
CA GLU A 480 18.59 20.39 -12.75
C GLU A 480 18.40 19.61 -11.44
N LEU A 481 19.23 18.62 -11.23
CA LEU A 481 19.27 17.77 -10.04
C LEU A 481 20.63 17.96 -9.34
N SER A 482 20.90 19.20 -8.92
CA SER A 482 22.22 19.68 -8.48
C SER A 482 22.82 18.91 -7.29
N ASN A 483 22.00 18.28 -6.46
CA ASN A 483 22.46 17.43 -5.36
C ASN A 483 22.79 16.01 -5.82
N SER A 484 22.17 15.54 -6.90
CA SER A 484 22.41 14.22 -7.51
C SER A 484 23.71 14.21 -8.31
N ARG A 485 24.25 13.02 -8.52
CA ARG A 485 25.42 12.83 -9.39
C ARG A 485 25.09 11.75 -10.41
N PHE A 486 25.02 12.18 -11.67
CA PHE A 486 24.81 11.28 -12.79
C PHE A 486 26.14 10.76 -13.32
N PHE A 487 26.10 9.55 -13.79
CA PHE A 487 27.24 8.79 -14.23
C PHE A 487 26.94 8.14 -15.58
N SER A 488 27.81 8.37 -16.53
CA SER A 488 27.77 7.78 -17.86
C SER A 488 29.17 7.33 -18.29
N ILE A 489 29.29 6.84 -19.52
CA ILE A 489 30.59 6.57 -20.11
C ILE A 489 31.47 7.82 -20.14
N MET A 490 30.90 9.03 -20.25
CA MET A 490 31.65 10.29 -20.26
C MET A 490 32.37 10.50 -18.93
N THR A 491 31.66 10.35 -17.82
CA THR A 491 32.21 10.45 -16.47
C THR A 491 33.31 9.42 -16.24
N LEU A 492 33.12 8.17 -16.77
CA LEU A 492 34.13 7.12 -16.67
C LEU A 492 35.40 7.47 -17.45
N LEU A 493 35.26 8.02 -18.68
CA LEU A 493 36.39 8.46 -19.49
C LEU A 493 37.18 9.58 -18.81
N GLU A 494 36.49 10.51 -18.15
CA GLU A 494 37.12 11.60 -17.36
C GLU A 494 37.90 11.03 -16.17
N SER A 495 37.36 10.05 -15.45
CA SER A 495 38.04 9.40 -14.33
C SER A 495 39.32 8.65 -14.79
N VAL A 496 39.24 7.88 -15.87
CA VAL A 496 40.40 7.13 -16.41
C VAL A 496 41.49 8.08 -16.92
N LYS A 497 41.13 9.20 -17.56
CA LYS A 497 42.08 10.23 -17.98
C LYS A 497 42.83 10.83 -16.78
N ARG A 498 42.09 11.18 -15.74
CA ARG A 498 42.67 11.70 -14.50
C ARG A 498 43.66 10.71 -13.88
N ILE A 499 43.31 9.43 -13.86
CA ILE A 499 44.19 8.34 -13.37
C ILE A 499 45.47 8.27 -14.19
N ARG A 500 45.39 8.43 -15.54
CA ARG A 500 46.55 8.41 -16.42
C ARG A 500 47.39 9.71 -16.41
N GLY A 501 46.90 10.77 -15.73
CA GLY A 501 47.59 12.06 -15.69
C GLY A 501 47.57 12.80 -17.02
N ASP A 502 46.60 12.51 -17.89
CA ASP A 502 46.47 13.13 -19.20
C ASP A 502 45.56 14.37 -19.11
N GLU A 503 46.16 15.58 -19.15
CA GLU A 503 45.46 16.87 -19.10
C GLU A 503 44.94 17.30 -20.48
N SER A 504 45.20 16.56 -21.57
CA SER A 504 44.73 16.92 -22.91
C SER A 504 43.19 16.91 -22.98
N SER A 505 42.62 17.71 -23.88
CA SER A 505 41.18 17.68 -24.17
C SER A 505 40.73 16.25 -24.51
N VAL A 506 39.50 15.88 -24.09
CA VAL A 506 38.98 14.53 -24.29
C VAL A 506 39.02 14.17 -25.77
N SER A 507 40.01 13.38 -26.17
CA SER A 507 39.98 12.71 -27.46
C SER A 507 38.99 11.57 -27.33
N TYR A 508 37.85 11.65 -28.02
CA TYR A 508 36.84 10.58 -28.08
C TYR A 508 37.34 9.49 -29.10
N ASP A 509 38.62 9.12 -28.99
CA ASP A 509 39.18 8.05 -29.84
C ASP A 509 38.47 6.74 -29.47
N LYS A 510 37.91 6.09 -30.49
CA LYS A 510 37.22 4.81 -30.37
C LYS A 510 38.08 3.77 -29.71
N ASN A 511 39.41 3.74 -30.05
CA ASN A 511 40.36 2.82 -29.46
C ASN A 511 40.54 3.05 -27.96
N PHE A 512 40.54 4.32 -27.52
CA PHE A 512 40.60 4.66 -26.09
C PHE A 512 39.35 4.20 -25.36
N ILE A 513 38.17 4.45 -25.92
CA ILE A 513 36.87 4.04 -25.35
C ILE A 513 36.86 2.49 -25.22
N ASP A 514 37.23 1.76 -26.28
CA ASP A 514 37.28 0.31 -26.23
C ASP A 514 38.33 -0.20 -25.22
N GLN A 515 39.47 0.47 -25.04
CA GLN A 515 40.42 0.15 -23.98
C GLN A 515 39.82 0.35 -22.60
N VAL A 516 39.12 1.46 -22.35
CA VAL A 516 38.49 1.74 -21.07
C VAL A 516 37.38 0.72 -20.74
N LEU A 517 36.61 0.35 -21.75
CA LEU A 517 35.58 -0.69 -21.61
C LEU A 517 36.16 -2.08 -21.31
N ASN A 518 37.35 -2.38 -21.85
CA ASN A 518 38.01 -3.65 -21.64
C ASN A 518 38.83 -3.74 -20.35
N LEU A 519 39.17 -2.60 -19.69
CA LEU A 519 39.98 -2.55 -18.47
C LEU A 519 39.29 -3.19 -17.26
N ARG A 520 37.96 -3.29 -17.24
CA ARG A 520 37.18 -3.70 -16.06
C ARG A 520 36.48 -5.07 -16.12
N GLY A 521 36.64 -5.85 -17.18
CA GLY A 521 36.08 -7.22 -17.29
C GLY A 521 34.56 -7.31 -17.02
N ASP A 522 34.09 -8.47 -16.59
CA ASP A 522 32.66 -8.79 -16.36
C ASP A 522 32.00 -8.04 -15.21
N GLN A 523 32.72 -7.21 -14.45
CA GLN A 523 32.23 -6.49 -13.27
C GLN A 523 31.69 -5.08 -13.57
N GLN A 524 31.34 -4.75 -14.81
CA GLN A 524 30.95 -3.38 -15.17
C GLN A 524 29.48 -3.06 -14.86
N ILE A 525 29.22 -1.86 -14.33
CA ILE A 525 27.92 -1.19 -14.56
C ILE A 525 27.78 -1.10 -16.08
N GLN A 526 26.80 -1.78 -16.65
CA GLN A 526 26.57 -1.73 -18.09
C GLN A 526 26.11 -0.33 -18.46
N LEU A 527 27.02 0.46 -19.02
CA LEU A 527 26.75 1.83 -19.49
C LEU A 527 26.46 1.88 -20.98
N ILE A 528 26.77 0.82 -21.68
CA ILE A 528 26.61 0.69 -23.13
C ILE A 528 26.01 -0.69 -23.44
N ASN A 529 24.94 -0.68 -24.21
CA ASN A 529 24.45 -1.86 -24.91
C ASN A 529 24.79 -1.73 -26.40
N LYS A 530 25.86 -2.43 -26.86
CA LYS A 530 26.30 -2.35 -28.26
C LYS A 530 25.34 -3.03 -29.23
N GLU A 531 24.62 -4.08 -28.78
CA GLU A 531 23.67 -4.81 -29.63
C GLU A 531 22.42 -3.99 -29.93
N LYS A 532 21.96 -3.21 -28.96
CA LYS A 532 20.77 -2.33 -29.08
C LYS A 532 21.12 -0.87 -29.39
N ASN A 533 22.38 -0.55 -29.59
CA ASN A 533 22.83 0.82 -29.85
C ASN A 533 22.31 1.83 -28.82
N ALA A 534 22.45 1.52 -27.53
CA ALA A 534 21.97 2.34 -26.43
C ALA A 534 23.09 2.72 -25.45
N LEU A 535 23.08 3.99 -25.02
CA LEU A 535 23.92 4.54 -23.96
C LEU A 535 23.06 4.85 -22.73
N ARG A 536 23.62 4.56 -21.56
CA ARG A 536 22.97 4.76 -20.26
C ARG A 536 23.61 5.89 -19.46
N ILE A 537 22.78 6.79 -18.93
CA ILE A 537 23.13 7.72 -17.85
C ILE A 537 22.38 7.23 -16.61
N THR A 538 23.09 6.92 -15.55
CA THR A 538 22.54 6.42 -14.30
C THR A 538 22.84 7.38 -13.15
N GLY A 539 21.92 7.55 -12.23
CA GLY A 539 22.12 8.37 -11.04
C GLY A 539 21.10 8.07 -9.96
N LEU A 540 21.41 8.52 -8.74
CA LEU A 540 20.48 8.51 -7.63
C LEU A 540 19.95 9.92 -7.43
N ILE A 541 18.64 10.07 -7.29
CA ILE A 541 17.98 11.37 -7.08
C ILE A 541 17.35 11.45 -5.70
N GLU A 542 17.21 12.68 -5.22
CA GLU A 542 16.41 12.99 -4.04
C GLU A 542 14.95 12.58 -4.24
N ASN A 543 14.24 12.39 -3.14
CA ASN A 543 12.82 12.14 -3.18
C ASN A 543 12.06 13.33 -3.76
N LYS A 544 11.60 13.18 -4.99
CA LYS A 544 10.84 14.16 -5.75
C LYS A 544 9.40 13.74 -5.91
N THR A 545 8.51 14.72 -5.98
CA THR A 545 7.10 14.46 -6.28
C THR A 545 6.90 14.26 -7.78
N SER A 546 5.76 13.67 -8.16
CA SER A 546 5.40 13.45 -9.57
C SER A 546 5.43 14.77 -10.35
N SER A 547 4.92 15.88 -9.79
CA SER A 547 4.88 17.18 -10.46
C SER A 547 6.26 17.83 -10.63
N GLU A 548 7.19 17.58 -9.70
CA GLU A 548 8.57 18.02 -9.83
C GLU A 548 9.30 17.26 -10.94
N MET A 549 9.06 15.93 -11.01
CA MET A 549 9.64 15.09 -12.07
C MET A 549 9.09 15.44 -13.45
N ASP A 550 7.82 15.78 -13.58
CA ASP A 550 7.23 16.23 -14.85
C ASP A 550 7.93 17.47 -15.41
N LYS A 551 8.37 18.39 -14.54
CA LYS A 551 9.17 19.55 -14.97
C LYS A 551 10.55 19.15 -15.50
N ILE A 552 11.16 18.14 -14.88
CA ILE A 552 12.45 17.60 -15.32
C ILE A 552 12.28 16.88 -16.66
N TYR A 553 11.26 16.05 -16.81
CA TYR A 553 10.95 15.38 -18.09
C TYR A 553 10.72 16.39 -19.21
N ALA A 554 9.99 17.47 -18.96
CA ALA A 554 9.75 18.53 -19.94
C ALA A 554 11.06 19.20 -20.40
N LYS A 555 12.05 19.37 -19.50
CA LYS A 555 13.37 19.93 -19.86
C LYS A 555 14.20 18.95 -20.68
N ILE A 556 14.18 17.66 -20.30
CA ILE A 556 14.87 16.60 -21.06
C ILE A 556 14.26 16.51 -22.47
N ASP A 557 12.93 16.51 -22.59
CA ASP A 557 12.24 16.49 -23.88
C ASP A 557 12.53 17.73 -24.73
N SER A 558 12.58 18.90 -24.10
CA SER A 558 12.98 20.13 -24.81
C SER A 558 14.40 20.05 -25.36
N LEU A 559 15.36 19.48 -24.64
CA LEU A 559 16.72 19.28 -25.10
C LEU A 559 16.77 18.21 -26.19
N SER A 560 16.07 17.09 -26.03
CA SER A 560 16.04 15.96 -26.96
C SER A 560 15.51 16.35 -28.33
N ARG A 561 14.56 17.30 -28.42
CA ARG A 561 14.06 17.88 -29.69
C ARG A 561 15.12 18.61 -30.47
N SER A 562 16.22 19.04 -29.85
CA SER A 562 17.35 19.64 -30.51
C SER A 562 18.34 18.61 -31.08
N PHE A 563 18.16 17.36 -30.78
CA PHE A 563 19.01 16.26 -31.24
C PHE A 563 18.65 15.81 -32.66
N PRO A 564 19.56 15.15 -33.35
CA PRO A 564 19.24 14.53 -34.64
C PRO A 564 18.06 13.57 -34.52
N PRO A 565 17.20 13.45 -35.56
CA PRO A 565 16.00 12.60 -35.50
C PRO A 565 16.27 11.10 -35.31
N TYR A 566 17.49 10.66 -35.50
CA TYR A 566 17.91 9.26 -35.29
C TYR A 566 18.37 8.98 -33.84
N LEU A 567 18.31 9.99 -32.94
CA LEU A 567 18.58 9.83 -31.53
C LEU A 567 17.28 9.99 -30.73
N SER A 568 16.93 8.97 -29.96
CA SER A 568 15.82 9.03 -29.02
C SER A 568 16.33 9.06 -27.58
N VAL A 569 15.63 9.81 -26.73
CA VAL A 569 15.93 9.91 -25.28
C VAL A 569 14.77 9.34 -24.50
N LYS A 570 15.03 8.38 -23.63
CA LYS A 570 14.04 7.74 -22.78
C LYS A 570 14.44 7.86 -21.31
N CYS A 571 13.48 8.26 -20.48
CA CYS A 571 13.64 8.25 -19.02
C CYS A 571 12.99 6.98 -18.46
N THR A 572 13.73 6.21 -17.70
CA THR A 572 13.29 4.92 -17.16
C THR A 572 13.85 4.68 -15.76
N GLY A 573 13.69 3.47 -15.24
CA GLY A 573 14.10 3.07 -13.90
C GLY A 573 12.91 2.95 -12.95
N THR A 574 13.13 2.25 -11.85
CA THR A 574 12.09 1.95 -10.84
C THR A 574 11.36 3.20 -10.35
N THR A 575 12.08 4.31 -10.15
CA THR A 575 11.50 5.58 -9.68
C THR A 575 10.52 6.16 -10.70
N VAL A 576 10.89 6.17 -11.98
CA VAL A 576 10.05 6.71 -13.07
C VAL A 576 8.75 5.93 -13.17
N VAL A 577 8.86 4.60 -13.20
CA VAL A 577 7.69 3.72 -13.31
C VAL A 577 6.81 3.82 -12.07
N ALA A 578 7.39 3.85 -10.88
CA ALA A 578 6.63 3.96 -9.63
C ALA A 578 5.83 5.27 -9.53
N LEU A 579 6.44 6.42 -9.91
CA LEU A 579 5.74 7.71 -9.91
C LEU A 579 4.63 7.78 -10.97
N ARG A 580 4.87 7.24 -12.18
CA ARG A 580 3.83 7.15 -13.22
C ARG A 580 2.70 6.24 -12.80
N THR A 581 3.02 5.07 -12.25
CA THR A 581 2.02 4.10 -11.76
C THR A 581 1.14 4.72 -10.68
N ASN A 582 1.69 5.54 -9.78
CA ASN A 582 0.91 6.22 -8.75
C ASN A 582 -0.22 7.07 -9.35
N ASN A 583 0.06 7.84 -10.41
CA ASN A 583 -0.94 8.65 -11.09
C ASN A 583 -2.02 7.79 -11.77
N TYR A 584 -1.61 6.71 -12.44
CA TYR A 584 -2.55 5.74 -13.04
C TYR A 584 -3.41 5.04 -11.99
N LEU A 585 -2.84 4.66 -10.85
CA LEU A 585 -3.55 4.06 -9.74
C LEU A 585 -4.66 4.96 -9.23
N VAL A 586 -4.35 6.21 -8.91
CA VAL A 586 -5.35 7.15 -8.39
C VAL A 586 -6.49 7.33 -9.40
N GLN A 587 -6.18 7.56 -10.68
CA GLN A 587 -7.20 7.69 -11.72
C GLN A 587 -8.07 6.44 -11.86
N SER A 588 -7.46 5.28 -11.88
CA SER A 588 -8.14 3.99 -12.02
C SER A 588 -9.04 3.69 -10.82
N LEU A 589 -8.59 4.03 -9.61
CA LEU A 589 -9.36 3.83 -8.38
C LEU A 589 -10.55 4.79 -8.28
N VAL A 590 -10.42 6.04 -8.77
CA VAL A 590 -11.56 6.96 -8.90
C VAL A 590 -12.60 6.40 -9.88
N ASN A 591 -12.15 5.84 -11.00
CA ASN A 591 -13.05 5.18 -11.97
C ASN A 591 -13.75 3.97 -11.33
N SER A 592 -13.04 3.14 -10.56
CA SER A 592 -13.62 1.98 -9.88
C SER A 592 -14.69 2.37 -8.86
N LEU A 593 -14.51 3.50 -8.15
CA LEU A 593 -15.54 4.05 -7.28
C LEU A 593 -16.82 4.40 -8.06
N GLY A 594 -16.67 4.99 -9.26
CA GLY A 594 -17.79 5.27 -10.15
C GLY A 594 -18.53 3.99 -10.57
N VAL A 595 -17.78 2.94 -10.93
CA VAL A 595 -18.33 1.63 -11.28
C VAL A 595 -19.06 1.00 -10.08
N ALA A 596 -18.48 1.05 -8.88
CA ALA A 596 -19.13 0.58 -7.66
C ALA A 596 -20.48 1.28 -7.41
N LEU A 597 -20.50 2.61 -7.52
CA LEU A 597 -21.72 3.41 -7.38
C LEU A 597 -22.82 3.00 -8.37
N VAL A 598 -22.46 2.76 -9.63
CA VAL A 598 -23.41 2.33 -10.66
C VAL A 598 -23.99 0.96 -10.30
N PHE A 599 -23.17 -0.03 -10.00
CA PHE A 599 -23.65 -1.38 -9.66
C PHE A 599 -24.51 -1.38 -8.39
N ILE A 600 -24.09 -0.68 -7.34
CA ILE A 600 -24.87 -0.55 -6.11
C ILE A 600 -26.21 0.13 -6.40
N SER A 601 -26.21 1.18 -7.21
CA SER A 601 -27.44 1.86 -7.63
C SER A 601 -28.41 0.95 -8.38
N ILE A 602 -27.90 0.10 -9.26
CA ILE A 602 -28.70 -0.90 -10.00
C ILE A 602 -29.34 -1.90 -9.03
N ILE A 603 -28.56 -2.44 -8.08
CA ILE A 603 -29.08 -3.38 -7.08
C ILE A 603 -30.17 -2.72 -6.23
N MET A 604 -29.90 -1.50 -5.74
CA MET A 604 -30.87 -0.73 -4.95
C MET A 604 -32.15 -0.42 -5.75
N ALA A 605 -32.01 -0.02 -7.02
CA ALA A 605 -33.15 0.24 -7.90
C ALA A 605 -33.99 -1.02 -8.12
N PHE A 606 -33.36 -2.17 -8.37
CA PHE A 606 -34.04 -3.44 -8.52
C PHE A 606 -34.77 -3.87 -7.24
N MET A 607 -34.17 -3.63 -6.08
CA MET A 607 -34.66 -4.09 -4.80
C MET A 607 -35.82 -3.24 -4.28
N PHE A 608 -35.71 -1.92 -4.37
CA PHE A 608 -36.72 -1.00 -3.82
C PHE A 608 -37.79 -0.62 -4.84
N ARG A 609 -37.48 -0.61 -6.13
CA ARG A 609 -38.41 -0.21 -7.23
C ARG A 609 -39.06 1.16 -6.98
N ASN A 610 -38.44 2.00 -6.19
CA ASN A 610 -38.93 3.32 -5.77
C ASN A 610 -37.78 4.35 -5.90
N LYS A 611 -38.00 5.34 -6.80
CA LYS A 611 -36.98 6.36 -7.13
C LYS A 611 -36.62 7.24 -5.93
N SER A 612 -37.57 7.52 -5.05
CA SER A 612 -37.32 8.38 -3.88
C SER A 612 -36.46 7.67 -2.84
N ILE A 613 -36.69 6.38 -2.60
CA ILE A 613 -35.89 5.56 -1.69
C ILE A 613 -34.50 5.39 -2.27
N LEU A 614 -34.37 5.13 -3.58
CA LEU A 614 -33.09 5.05 -4.25
C LEU A 614 -32.30 6.36 -4.10
N LEU A 615 -32.94 7.50 -4.37
CA LEU A 615 -32.29 8.81 -4.25
C LEU A 615 -31.87 9.10 -2.80
N ALA A 616 -32.73 8.79 -1.81
CA ALA A 616 -32.40 8.93 -0.40
C ALA A 616 -31.15 8.13 -0.04
N SER A 617 -31.09 6.85 -0.45
CA SER A 617 -29.93 5.99 -0.20
C SER A 617 -28.66 6.50 -0.86
N LEU A 618 -28.73 6.90 -2.13
CA LEU A 618 -27.56 7.44 -2.84
C LEU A 618 -26.99 8.69 -2.19
N ILE A 619 -27.85 9.65 -1.82
CA ILE A 619 -27.43 10.87 -1.14
C ILE A 619 -26.76 10.51 0.19
N THR A 620 -27.39 9.64 0.99
CA THR A 620 -26.89 9.24 2.30
C THR A 620 -25.50 8.59 2.22
N ASN A 621 -25.25 7.75 1.23
CA ASN A 621 -23.98 7.05 1.05
C ASN A 621 -22.88 7.90 0.40
N LEU A 622 -23.22 8.91 -0.40
CA LEU A 622 -22.25 9.82 -1.02
C LEU A 622 -21.72 10.90 -0.06
N ILE A 623 -22.53 11.37 0.85
CA ILE A 623 -22.16 12.43 1.80
C ILE A 623 -20.93 12.08 2.64
N PRO A 624 -20.78 10.89 3.24
CA PRO A 624 -19.58 10.50 3.97
C PRO A 624 -18.31 10.59 3.10
N ILE A 625 -18.38 10.14 1.85
CA ILE A 625 -17.27 10.17 0.90
C ILE A 625 -16.83 11.61 0.64
N PHE A 626 -17.75 12.49 0.26
CA PHE A 626 -17.43 13.90 -0.01
C PHE A 626 -16.95 14.63 1.24
N THR A 627 -17.52 14.33 2.40
CA THR A 627 -17.11 14.94 3.67
C THR A 627 -15.68 14.59 4.01
N VAL A 628 -15.29 13.32 3.87
CA VAL A 628 -13.93 12.86 4.18
C VAL A 628 -12.93 13.33 3.12
N LEU A 629 -13.29 13.33 1.83
CA LEU A 629 -12.45 13.92 0.76
C LEU A 629 -12.17 15.42 1.00
N GLY A 630 -13.19 16.18 1.37
CA GLY A 630 -13.02 17.58 1.72
C GLY A 630 -12.16 17.80 2.96
N LEU A 631 -12.29 16.92 3.96
CA LEU A 631 -11.46 16.97 5.16
C LEU A 631 -9.97 16.69 4.82
N LEU A 632 -9.69 15.70 3.95
CA LEU A 632 -8.33 15.44 3.46
C LEU A 632 -7.73 16.67 2.80
N SER A 633 -8.49 17.32 1.91
CA SER A 633 -8.04 18.55 1.26
C SER A 633 -7.77 19.67 2.26
N TRP A 634 -8.61 19.79 3.28
CA TRP A 634 -8.44 20.78 4.36
C TRP A 634 -7.17 20.53 5.19
N LEU A 635 -6.84 19.26 5.40
CA LEU A 635 -5.64 18.83 6.12
C LEU A 635 -4.38 18.82 5.26
N GLY A 636 -4.47 19.11 3.94
CA GLY A 636 -3.37 19.08 3.01
C GLY A 636 -2.82 17.67 2.75
N VAL A 637 -3.64 16.64 2.95
CA VAL A 637 -3.24 15.24 2.71
C VAL A 637 -3.52 14.87 1.27
N SER A 638 -2.48 14.45 0.54
CA SER A 638 -2.60 14.03 -0.87
C SER A 638 -3.34 12.70 -0.99
N ILE A 639 -4.10 12.54 -2.09
CA ILE A 639 -4.66 11.23 -2.46
C ILE A 639 -3.55 10.35 -3.01
N ARG A 640 -3.45 9.15 -2.43
CA ARG A 640 -2.54 8.08 -2.83
C ARG A 640 -3.33 6.80 -3.09
N PRO A 641 -2.72 5.78 -3.70
CA PRO A 641 -3.43 4.52 -3.95
C PRO A 641 -4.15 3.93 -2.74
N PRO A 642 -3.54 3.81 -1.53
CA PRO A 642 -4.24 3.28 -0.36
C PRO A 642 -5.41 4.15 0.09
N THR A 643 -5.28 5.49 0.02
CA THR A 643 -6.37 6.40 0.36
C THR A 643 -7.50 6.34 -0.64
N ALA A 644 -7.19 6.23 -1.94
CA ALA A 644 -8.20 6.11 -3.00
C ALA A 644 -8.97 4.78 -2.90
N MET A 645 -8.29 3.66 -2.60
CA MET A 645 -8.94 2.36 -2.36
C MET A 645 -9.93 2.41 -1.20
N THR A 646 -9.61 3.20 -0.15
CA THR A 646 -10.46 3.31 1.04
C THR A 646 -11.87 3.79 0.70
N PHE A 647 -12.03 4.65 -0.31
CA PHE A 647 -13.35 5.17 -0.72
C PHE A 647 -14.24 4.08 -1.31
N SER A 648 -13.70 3.20 -2.14
CA SER A 648 -14.46 2.06 -2.70
C SER A 648 -14.83 1.04 -1.62
N VAL A 649 -13.90 0.76 -0.71
CA VAL A 649 -14.09 -0.14 0.44
C VAL A 649 -15.17 0.41 1.37
N ALA A 650 -15.03 1.67 1.79
CA ALA A 650 -15.96 2.29 2.72
C ALA A 650 -17.38 2.47 2.12
N LEU A 651 -17.49 2.73 0.80
CA LEU A 651 -18.78 2.74 0.12
C LEU A 651 -19.48 1.39 0.23
N GLY A 652 -18.75 0.29 -0.03
CA GLY A 652 -19.31 -1.06 0.09
C GLY A 652 -19.82 -1.39 1.49
N ILE A 653 -19.13 -0.89 2.53
CA ILE A 653 -19.52 -1.09 3.94
C ILE A 653 -20.66 -0.15 4.34
N ALA A 654 -20.62 1.12 3.93
CA ALA A 654 -21.64 2.10 4.31
C ALA A 654 -23.03 1.76 3.78
N VAL A 655 -23.10 1.18 2.58
CA VAL A 655 -24.37 0.75 1.96
C VAL A 655 -25.06 -0.33 2.78
N ASP A 656 -24.32 -1.16 3.54
CA ASP A 656 -24.86 -2.20 4.41
C ASP A 656 -25.87 -1.63 5.44
N ASP A 657 -25.45 -0.61 6.20
CA ASP A 657 -26.28 0.04 7.22
C ASP A 657 -27.53 0.70 6.61
N SER A 658 -27.37 1.42 5.49
CA SER A 658 -28.50 2.01 4.73
C SER A 658 -29.52 0.95 4.27
N LEU A 659 -29.05 -0.21 3.77
CA LEU A 659 -29.90 -1.31 3.36
C LEU A 659 -30.69 -1.90 4.51
N HIS A 660 -30.05 -2.18 5.62
CA HIS A 660 -30.73 -2.68 6.83
C HIS A 660 -31.81 -1.72 7.30
N PHE A 661 -31.54 -0.41 7.31
CA PHE A 661 -32.51 0.61 7.69
C PHE A 661 -33.69 0.64 6.71
N LEU A 662 -33.44 0.70 5.39
CA LEU A 662 -34.49 0.84 4.38
C LEU A 662 -35.37 -0.41 4.26
N LEU A 663 -34.80 -1.60 4.39
CA LEU A 663 -35.58 -2.84 4.38
C LEU A 663 -36.51 -2.93 5.59
N ARG A 664 -36.02 -2.48 6.76
CA ARG A 664 -36.85 -2.41 7.95
C ARG A 664 -37.95 -1.35 7.79
N TYR A 665 -37.61 -0.15 7.32
CA TYR A 665 -38.55 0.92 7.07
C TYR A 665 -39.69 0.47 6.14
N ARG A 666 -39.37 -0.20 5.05
CA ARG A 666 -40.37 -0.77 4.14
C ARG A 666 -41.31 -1.76 4.83
N LYS A 667 -40.81 -2.57 5.74
CA LYS A 667 -41.63 -3.50 6.54
C LYS A 667 -42.54 -2.73 7.52
N GLU A 668 -41.99 -1.75 8.23
CA GLU A 668 -42.77 -0.96 9.18
C GLU A 668 -43.86 -0.13 8.47
N LEU A 669 -43.62 0.38 7.27
CA LEU A 669 -44.63 1.06 6.46
C LEU A 669 -45.88 0.20 6.19
N THR A 670 -45.77 -1.13 6.14
CA THR A 670 -46.91 -2.03 5.95
C THR A 670 -47.66 -2.31 7.26
N GLN A 671 -47.11 -1.94 8.41
CA GLN A 671 -47.66 -2.24 9.75
C GLN A 671 -48.12 -1.02 10.51
N CYS A 672 -47.61 0.17 10.16
CA CYS A 672 -47.91 1.43 10.83
C CYS A 672 -48.94 2.24 10.04
N THR A 673 -49.64 3.13 10.73
CA THR A 673 -50.70 3.96 10.15
C THR A 673 -50.15 5.15 9.32
N ASN A 674 -48.94 5.60 9.65
CA ASN A 674 -48.30 6.73 8.97
C ASN A 674 -46.78 6.62 8.94
N ARG A 675 -46.15 7.44 8.09
CA ARG A 675 -44.69 7.42 7.85
C ARG A 675 -43.88 7.78 9.13
N VAL A 676 -44.39 8.65 9.94
CA VAL A 676 -43.73 9.09 11.16
C VAL A 676 -43.62 7.95 12.16
N GLU A 677 -44.67 7.16 12.33
CA GLU A 677 -44.67 5.96 13.18
C GLU A 677 -43.72 4.89 12.62
N ALA A 678 -43.75 4.67 11.28
CA ALA A 678 -42.86 3.74 10.66
C ALA A 678 -41.36 4.10 10.82
N ILE A 679 -41.00 5.39 10.72
CA ILE A 679 -39.64 5.89 10.98
C ILE A 679 -39.26 5.69 12.45
N LYS A 680 -40.12 6.06 13.38
CA LYS A 680 -39.88 5.87 14.82
C LYS A 680 -39.63 4.39 15.15
N ALA A 681 -40.50 3.51 14.66
CA ALA A 681 -40.36 2.07 14.84
C ALA A 681 -39.05 1.53 14.21
N THR A 682 -38.68 2.03 13.04
CA THR A 682 -37.44 1.64 12.36
C THR A 682 -36.19 2.08 13.13
N ILE A 683 -36.14 3.35 13.58
CA ILE A 683 -35.00 3.86 14.37
C ILE A 683 -34.85 3.03 15.66
N MET A 684 -35.94 2.74 16.34
CA MET A 684 -35.91 2.01 17.62
C MET A 684 -35.52 0.54 17.46
N SER A 685 -35.96 -0.10 16.35
CA SER A 685 -35.71 -1.55 16.13
C SER A 685 -34.35 -1.84 15.50
N THR A 686 -33.91 -1.00 14.54
CA THR A 686 -32.68 -1.26 13.77
C THR A 686 -31.51 -0.43 14.27
N GLY A 687 -31.76 0.78 14.75
CA GLY A 687 -30.72 1.74 15.15
C GLY A 687 -29.75 1.20 16.19
N SER A 688 -30.22 0.38 17.14
CA SER A 688 -29.33 -0.22 18.13
C SER A 688 -28.31 -1.19 17.51
N ALA A 689 -28.76 -2.02 16.57
CA ALA A 689 -27.85 -2.96 15.87
C ALA A 689 -26.83 -2.18 15.02
N LEU A 690 -27.28 -1.16 14.27
CA LEU A 690 -26.40 -0.30 13.48
C LEU A 690 -25.36 0.42 14.35
N MET A 691 -25.76 0.98 15.50
CA MET A 691 -24.82 1.62 16.42
C MET A 691 -23.78 0.63 16.96
N ILE A 692 -24.16 -0.61 17.26
CA ILE A 692 -23.25 -1.64 17.76
C ILE A 692 -22.25 -2.03 16.66
N THR A 693 -22.73 -2.37 15.46
CA THR A 693 -21.88 -2.81 14.34
C THR A 693 -20.91 -1.70 13.94
N THR A 694 -21.39 -0.48 13.79
CA THR A 694 -20.54 0.66 13.41
C THR A 694 -19.53 1.02 14.51
N THR A 695 -19.90 0.95 15.79
CA THR A 695 -18.94 1.17 16.90
C THR A 695 -17.82 0.13 16.84
N ILE A 696 -18.15 -1.11 16.55
CA ILE A 696 -17.19 -2.20 16.37
C ILE A 696 -16.29 -1.94 15.17
N LEU A 697 -16.86 -1.60 14.01
CA LEU A 697 -16.12 -1.29 12.79
C LEU A 697 -15.16 -0.11 12.98
N VAL A 698 -15.67 1.03 13.52
CA VAL A 698 -14.85 2.22 13.79
C VAL A 698 -13.72 1.90 14.77
N SER A 699 -14.01 1.17 15.85
CA SER A 699 -12.99 0.77 16.82
C SER A 699 -11.95 -0.18 16.19
N GLY A 700 -12.37 -1.14 15.37
CA GLY A 700 -11.51 -2.05 14.67
C GLY A 700 -10.57 -1.32 13.68
N PHE A 701 -11.12 -0.45 12.83
CA PHE A 701 -10.33 0.37 11.92
C PHE A 701 -9.41 1.35 12.64
N SER A 702 -9.80 1.85 13.82
CA SER A 702 -8.96 2.72 14.63
C SER A 702 -7.70 2.03 15.17
N VAL A 703 -7.67 0.71 15.28
CA VAL A 703 -6.46 -0.03 15.66
C VAL A 703 -5.37 0.13 14.61
N LEU A 704 -5.73 0.30 13.33
CA LEU A 704 -4.76 0.51 12.25
C LEU A 704 -3.98 1.83 12.40
N LEU A 705 -4.45 2.76 13.24
CA LEU A 705 -3.72 3.98 13.61
C LEU A 705 -2.42 3.69 14.39
N LEU A 706 -2.24 2.46 14.89
CA LEU A 706 -1.01 2.02 15.54
C LEU A 706 0.09 1.68 14.53
N SER A 707 -0.21 1.62 13.23
CA SER A 707 0.76 1.29 12.19
C SER A 707 1.91 2.31 12.12
N ALA A 708 3.13 1.80 11.97
CA ALA A 708 4.28 2.60 11.61
C ALA A 708 4.31 2.95 10.11
N PHE A 709 3.58 2.17 9.29
CA PHE A 709 3.44 2.35 7.85
C PHE A 709 2.29 3.32 7.55
N LEU A 710 2.62 4.48 6.95
CA LEU A 710 1.65 5.57 6.78
C LEU A 710 0.43 5.21 5.93
N PRO A 711 0.54 4.41 4.84
CA PRO A 711 -0.62 3.94 4.08
C PRO A 711 -1.65 3.19 4.92
N THR A 712 -1.22 2.27 5.79
CA THR A 712 -2.12 1.53 6.70
C THR A 712 -2.77 2.45 7.72
N TYR A 713 -2.00 3.38 8.30
CA TYR A 713 -2.52 4.41 9.21
C TYR A 713 -3.63 5.24 8.56
N GLN A 714 -3.37 5.76 7.35
CA GLN A 714 -4.34 6.56 6.60
C GLN A 714 -5.59 5.75 6.23
N PHE A 715 -5.41 4.51 5.78
CA PHE A 715 -6.51 3.59 5.50
C PHE A 715 -7.42 3.41 6.73
N GLY A 716 -6.84 3.16 7.90
CA GLY A 716 -7.59 3.02 9.15
C GLY A 716 -8.33 4.30 9.55
N MET A 717 -7.65 5.45 9.49
CA MET A 717 -8.22 6.76 9.83
C MET A 717 -9.42 7.10 8.92
N LEU A 718 -9.24 6.95 7.62
CA LEU A 718 -10.26 7.28 6.63
C LEU A 718 -11.45 6.33 6.71
N SER A 719 -11.21 5.03 6.83
CA SER A 719 -12.27 4.03 6.98
C SER A 719 -13.09 4.28 8.24
N ALA A 720 -12.44 4.49 9.38
CA ALA A 720 -13.13 4.81 10.64
C ALA A 720 -13.94 6.09 10.52
N GLY A 721 -13.38 7.16 9.92
CA GLY A 721 -14.06 8.44 9.71
C GLY A 721 -15.26 8.33 8.77
N MET A 722 -15.11 7.62 7.64
CA MET A 722 -16.20 7.43 6.66
C MET A 722 -17.33 6.58 7.23
N ILE A 723 -17.02 5.46 7.89
CA ILE A 723 -18.02 4.57 8.47
C ILE A 723 -18.75 5.28 9.63
N GLY A 724 -18.03 6.02 10.48
CA GLY A 724 -18.65 6.82 11.54
C GLY A 724 -19.56 7.91 10.99
N THR A 725 -19.16 8.60 9.92
CA THR A 725 -19.99 9.60 9.24
C THR A 725 -21.19 8.95 8.54
N ALA A 726 -21.04 7.77 7.97
CA ALA A 726 -22.12 7.01 7.36
C ALA A 726 -23.21 6.66 8.38
N LEU A 727 -22.84 6.16 9.56
CA LEU A 727 -23.80 5.90 10.64
C LEU A 727 -24.59 7.16 11.01
N LEU A 728 -23.91 8.30 11.15
CA LEU A 728 -24.58 9.57 11.43
C LEU A 728 -25.60 9.91 10.33
N CYS A 729 -25.24 9.72 9.07
CA CYS A 729 -26.13 9.93 7.94
C CYS A 729 -27.30 8.93 7.93
N ASP A 730 -27.05 7.66 8.22
CA ASP A 730 -28.07 6.61 8.23
C ASP A 730 -29.09 6.76 9.37
N LEU A 731 -28.65 7.29 10.52
CA LEU A 731 -29.55 7.51 11.65
C LEU A 731 -30.21 8.90 11.67
N THR A 732 -29.74 9.86 10.87
CA THR A 732 -30.27 11.22 10.87
C THR A 732 -30.81 11.66 9.51
N LEU A 733 -29.95 11.68 8.49
CA LEU A 733 -30.28 12.15 7.14
C LEU A 733 -31.23 11.20 6.41
N LEU A 734 -30.96 9.90 6.43
CA LEU A 734 -31.78 8.89 5.74
C LEU A 734 -33.23 8.88 6.23
N PRO A 735 -33.51 8.83 7.57
CA PRO A 735 -34.87 8.97 8.10
C PRO A 735 -35.55 10.28 7.68
N ALA A 736 -34.81 11.42 7.73
CA ALA A 736 -35.34 12.72 7.34
C ALA A 736 -35.71 12.78 5.84
N LEU A 737 -34.85 12.22 4.97
CA LEU A 737 -35.15 12.10 3.53
C LEU A 737 -36.36 11.20 3.26
N CYS A 738 -36.50 10.09 3.98
CA CYS A 738 -37.67 9.19 3.86
C CYS A 738 -38.98 9.88 4.29
N LEU A 739 -38.94 10.88 5.16
CA LEU A 739 -40.12 11.67 5.53
C LEU A 739 -40.48 12.71 4.47
N VAL A 740 -39.47 13.39 3.90
CA VAL A 740 -39.67 14.56 3.01
C VAL A 740 -39.90 14.16 1.56
N LEU A 741 -39.18 13.14 1.08
CA LEU A 741 -39.27 12.73 -0.32
C LEU A 741 -40.63 12.05 -0.62
N PRO A 742 -41.33 12.46 -1.70
CA PRO A 742 -42.58 11.82 -2.09
C PRO A 742 -42.34 10.39 -2.56
N HIS A 743 -42.95 9.42 -1.92
CA HIS A 743 -43.01 8.05 -2.44
C HIS A 743 -44.42 7.51 -2.37
N LYS A 744 -44.84 6.84 -3.45
CA LYS A 744 -46.12 6.15 -3.47
C LYS A 744 -46.08 5.01 -2.47
N GLU A 745 -47.07 4.93 -1.63
CA GLU A 745 -47.37 3.77 -0.81
C GLU A 745 -47.73 2.64 -1.77
N SER A 746 -46.90 1.61 -1.90
CA SER A 746 -47.16 0.44 -2.74
C SER A 746 -47.73 -0.68 -1.90
#